data_9824ca0fd255322893e5624769f44c0b
#
_entry.id   9824ca0fd255322893e5624769f44c0b
#
_cell.length_a   1.000
_cell.length_b   1.000
_cell.length_c   1.000
_cell.angle_alpha   90.00
_cell.angle_beta   90.00
_cell.angle_gamma   90.00
#
_symmetry.space_group_name_H-M   'P 1'
#
loop_
_entity.id
_entity.type
_entity.pdbx_description
1 polymer ?
#
loop_
_entity_poly.entity_id
_entity_poly.type
_entity_poly.pdbx_seq_one_letter_code
_entity_poly.pdbx_strand_id
1 'polypeptide(L)'
;MAKRKINKDEAKNQPLADNVHIKGAGSVQDEVITNTLTDNFMPYAMSIILSRAIPQIDGFKPSHRKLLYTMYNMGLLQSGTIKSANIVGRTMQLNPHGDAAIYETMIRLSRGNETLLYPYVESKGNFGKAYSKNMVYAASRYTEAKLAPICHELFDDIKSDTVDFVDNYDNTMKEPTLLPVTFPSILCNVTTGIAAGMASSIASFNLKEICDTTIALMKNPDHEVSDTLLAPDFVGGGYILYDKEEFDKIYRTGRGSVKVRAKYSYDKKYNCIDITQIPPTATSEAIIDKIVELVKTNKIKEISDVRDETDLSGLKITIDLKRGVDPDKFMAKLYKSTPLQDSFSCNFNVLIKGRPMVLGVRDILLEWVDFRLECIRRRVTFNLNKKKNQLHLLKGLSKILLDIDKAIKIVRETESESEVVPNLMIGFGIDEIQAEYVAEIKLRHLNREYILKRIKDIEQLENEIVELEDILSSKNKMKKIIIKELEQVTKKYDNGRKSEILYSIDESVEEAVEIPDYPVTLFITEHGYFKKIKTANLRMSGEQKIKEGDTLLPEIECSNKDELLFFTNQCQVYKAKVDDFADTKASVLGEYVPGKLEMAEDEQVVYTAVISDYTGYMIFVFENGKLAKVDMASYATKTNRKKLINAYSNKSPLAQAIYIKEDTELVICSSSGRMLLVNTGAILPKTTKDTQGISAMKLKKTHKVVSLHIYQEGEFEKAWRFRAKNLPAAGALPSENDVAEQITF
;
A
#
# COMPACT_ATOMS: atom_id res chain seq x y z
N MET A 1 13.78 41.37 43.43
CA MET A 1 13.73 39.91 43.58
C MET A 1 14.61 39.26 42.52
N ALA A 2 15.76 38.72 42.92
CA ALA A 2 16.75 38.17 42.02
C ALA A 2 16.34 36.77 41.56
N LYS A 3 16.23 36.54 40.24
CA LYS A 3 16.06 35.21 39.65
C LYS A 3 17.38 34.39 39.80
N ARG A 4 17.39 33.39 40.65
CA ARG A 4 18.46 32.39 40.71
C ARG A 4 18.47 31.64 39.36
N LYS A 5 19.53 31.73 38.60
CA LYS A 5 19.84 30.83 37.49
C LYS A 5 20.22 29.44 38.07
N ILE A 6 19.38 28.46 37.78
CA ILE A 6 19.69 27.05 38.07
C ILE A 6 20.73 26.57 37.05
N ASN A 7 21.88 26.17 37.57
CA ASN A 7 22.97 25.67 36.77
C ASN A 7 22.61 24.28 36.24
N LYS A 8 22.59 24.10 34.90
CA LYS A 8 22.17 22.85 34.22
C LYS A 8 23.08 21.66 34.50
N ASP A 9 24.28 21.87 35.03
CA ASP A 9 25.26 20.81 35.27
C ASP A 9 25.13 20.18 36.68
N GLU A 10 24.41 20.81 37.59
CA GLU A 10 24.17 20.21 38.94
C GLU A 10 22.98 19.24 38.95
N ALA A 11 22.15 19.25 37.90
CA ALA A 11 20.96 18.37 37.80
C ALA A 11 21.31 16.93 37.33
N LYS A 12 22.55 16.68 36.91
CA LYS A 12 22.97 15.37 36.35
C LYS A 12 23.49 14.35 37.36
N ASN A 13 23.68 14.71 38.61
CA ASN A 13 24.34 13.83 39.59
C ASN A 13 23.67 13.77 40.98
N GLN A 14 22.38 14.10 41.08
CA GLN A 14 21.63 13.73 42.27
C GLN A 14 21.00 12.36 42.06
N PRO A 15 21.26 11.36 42.94
CA PRO A 15 20.47 10.15 42.95
C PRO A 15 19.00 10.55 43.16
N LEU A 16 18.12 10.05 42.31
CA LEU A 16 16.66 10.19 42.49
C LEU A 16 16.36 9.70 43.91
N ALA A 17 15.77 10.58 44.74
CA ALA A 17 15.42 10.25 46.09
C ALA A 17 14.42 9.10 46.07
N ASP A 18 14.75 8.00 46.74
CA ASP A 18 13.81 6.93 46.98
C ASP A 18 12.52 7.48 47.58
N ASN A 19 11.43 7.32 46.85
CA ASN A 19 10.08 7.67 47.26
C ASN A 19 9.77 9.15 47.55
N VAL A 20 9.64 9.95 46.49
CA VAL A 20 9.03 11.26 46.62
C VAL A 20 7.50 11.11 46.70
N HIS A 21 6.98 11.13 47.94
CA HIS A 21 5.53 11.20 48.17
C HIS A 21 5.01 12.62 47.96
N ILE A 22 4.44 12.91 46.78
CA ILE A 22 3.64 14.11 46.58
C ILE A 22 2.24 13.85 47.10
N LYS A 23 1.79 14.59 48.12
CA LYS A 23 0.49 14.43 48.74
C LYS A 23 -0.61 14.62 47.67
N GLY A 24 -1.29 13.54 47.26
CA GLY A 24 -2.33 13.51 46.22
C GLY A 24 -1.93 13.10 44.82
N ALA A 25 -0.67 12.73 44.57
CA ALA A 25 -0.15 12.38 43.22
C ALA A 25 0.47 10.99 43.13
N GLY A 26 -0.07 9.98 43.75
CA GLY A 26 0.39 8.59 43.62
C GLY A 26 1.84 8.35 44.05
N SER A 27 2.29 7.10 43.96
CA SER A 27 3.70 6.71 44.17
C SER A 27 4.47 6.70 42.85
N VAL A 28 5.67 7.29 42.84
CA VAL A 28 6.60 7.16 41.69
C VAL A 28 7.34 5.82 41.85
N GLN A 29 7.27 4.99 40.82
CA GLN A 29 8.01 3.73 40.75
C GLN A 29 8.99 3.79 39.57
N ASP A 30 10.21 3.31 39.78
CA ASP A 30 11.16 3.13 38.68
C ASP A 30 10.75 1.92 37.84
N GLU A 31 10.53 2.13 36.56
CA GLU A 31 10.18 1.07 35.60
C GLU A 31 11.13 1.08 34.42
N VAL A 32 11.55 -0.10 33.99
CA VAL A 32 12.42 -0.26 32.81
C VAL A 32 11.65 0.11 31.56
N ILE A 33 12.19 1.01 30.74
CA ILE A 33 11.51 1.50 29.53
C ILE A 33 11.05 0.38 28.57
N THR A 34 11.75 -0.75 28.55
CA THR A 34 11.36 -1.93 27.76
C THR A 34 10.03 -2.51 28.23
N ASN A 35 9.75 -2.53 29.54
CA ASN A 35 8.47 -3.00 30.08
C ASN A 35 7.36 -2.03 29.72
N THR A 36 7.60 -0.73 29.96
CA THR A 36 6.66 0.33 29.56
C THR A 36 6.31 0.29 28.07
N LEU A 37 7.32 0.06 27.20
CA LEU A 37 7.09 -0.10 25.75
C LEU A 37 6.27 -1.37 25.46
N THR A 38 6.57 -2.49 26.08
CA THR A 38 5.84 -3.74 25.85
C THR A 38 4.39 -3.61 26.30
N ASP A 39 4.15 -3.05 27.46
CA ASP A 39 2.81 -2.99 28.09
C ASP A 39 1.93 -1.92 27.46
N ASN A 40 2.49 -0.82 26.97
CA ASN A 40 1.72 0.28 26.40
C ASN A 40 1.75 0.34 24.86
N PHE A 41 2.88 0.04 24.22
CA PHE A 41 3.01 0.13 22.76
C PHE A 41 2.22 -0.97 22.04
N MET A 42 2.23 -2.20 22.56
CA MET A 42 1.48 -3.30 21.94
C MET A 42 -0.03 -3.05 21.93
N PRO A 43 -0.70 -2.68 23.05
CA PRO A 43 -2.11 -2.30 23.04
C PRO A 43 -2.41 -1.11 22.11
N TYR A 44 -1.53 -0.09 22.09
CA TYR A 44 -1.66 1.06 21.18
C TYR A 44 -1.57 0.63 19.71
N ALA A 45 -0.56 -0.18 19.35
CA ALA A 45 -0.40 -0.68 17.99
C ALA A 45 -1.60 -1.52 17.54
N MET A 46 -2.09 -2.42 18.42
CA MET A 46 -3.30 -3.22 18.17
C MET A 46 -4.53 -2.34 18.00
N SER A 47 -4.70 -1.30 18.82
CA SER A 47 -5.81 -0.37 18.68
C SER A 47 -5.79 0.36 17.33
N ILE A 48 -4.61 0.83 16.88
CA ILE A 48 -4.49 1.47 15.56
C ILE A 48 -4.81 0.49 14.43
N ILE A 49 -4.33 -0.75 14.51
CA ILE A 49 -4.59 -1.78 13.51
C ILE A 49 -6.08 -2.06 13.40
N LEU A 50 -6.73 -2.39 14.54
CA LEU A 50 -8.11 -2.86 14.58
C LEU A 50 -9.14 -1.74 14.40
N SER A 51 -8.87 -0.56 14.97
CA SER A 51 -9.89 0.49 15.07
C SER A 51 -9.68 1.66 14.12
N ARG A 52 -8.57 1.71 13.36
CA ARG A 52 -8.26 2.90 12.55
C ARG A 52 -7.80 2.62 11.13
N ALA A 53 -6.80 1.75 10.94
CA ALA A 53 -6.03 1.72 9.70
C ALA A 53 -6.50 0.66 8.70
N ILE A 54 -6.80 -0.56 9.16
CA ILE A 54 -7.10 -1.69 8.29
C ILE A 54 -8.61 -1.80 8.06
N PRO A 55 -9.07 -1.95 6.79
CA PRO A 55 -10.48 -2.14 6.48
C PRO A 55 -10.96 -3.52 6.92
N GLN A 56 -12.27 -3.63 7.21
CA GLN A 56 -12.93 -4.90 7.49
C GLN A 56 -13.57 -5.47 6.22
N ILE A 57 -14.15 -6.67 6.34
CA ILE A 57 -14.73 -7.38 5.19
C ILE A 57 -15.86 -6.62 4.48
N ASP A 58 -16.52 -5.70 5.16
CA ASP A 58 -17.51 -4.79 4.58
C ASP A 58 -16.90 -3.64 3.76
N GLY A 59 -15.56 -3.58 3.61
CA GLY A 59 -14.83 -2.58 2.84
C GLY A 59 -14.60 -1.25 3.56
N PHE A 60 -14.99 -1.14 4.81
CA PHE A 60 -14.94 0.11 5.55
C PHE A 60 -13.98 0.05 6.74
N LYS A 61 -13.38 1.21 7.01
CA LYS A 61 -12.75 1.50 8.30
C LYS A 61 -13.82 1.98 9.29
N PRO A 62 -13.59 1.90 10.60
CA PRO A 62 -14.55 2.39 11.59
C PRO A 62 -14.99 3.83 11.37
N SER A 63 -14.07 4.76 11.01
CA SER A 63 -14.41 6.16 10.73
C SER A 63 -15.36 6.33 9.53
N HIS A 64 -15.15 5.54 8.46
CA HIS A 64 -16.06 5.52 7.30
C HIS A 64 -17.44 5.04 7.70
N ARG A 65 -17.52 3.94 8.44
CA ARG A 65 -18.78 3.33 8.89
C ARG A 65 -19.57 4.25 9.79
N LYS A 66 -18.93 4.89 10.77
CA LYS A 66 -19.55 5.86 11.68
C LYS A 66 -20.14 7.06 10.94
N LEU A 67 -19.40 7.62 9.99
CA LEU A 67 -19.87 8.73 9.17
C LEU A 67 -21.08 8.34 8.32
N LEU A 68 -20.97 7.24 7.56
CA LEU A 68 -22.07 6.78 6.68
C LEU A 68 -23.31 6.39 7.48
N TYR A 69 -23.15 5.73 8.62
CA TYR A 69 -24.24 5.37 9.53
C TYR A 69 -24.92 6.60 10.13
N THR A 70 -24.14 7.63 10.52
CA THR A 70 -24.72 8.93 10.97
C THR A 70 -25.56 9.54 9.85
N MET A 71 -25.04 9.61 8.63
CA MET A 71 -25.77 10.14 7.48
C MET A 71 -27.06 9.35 7.20
N TYR A 72 -27.04 8.02 7.34
CA TYR A 72 -28.21 7.17 7.22
C TYR A 72 -29.26 7.49 8.28
N ASN A 73 -28.87 7.60 9.55
CA ASN A 73 -29.77 7.95 10.66
C ASN A 73 -30.36 9.37 10.54
N MET A 74 -29.66 10.27 9.86
CA MET A 74 -30.17 11.60 9.50
C MET A 74 -31.17 11.58 8.32
N GLY A 75 -31.45 10.40 7.73
CA GLY A 75 -32.35 10.24 6.59
C GLY A 75 -31.80 10.73 5.26
N LEU A 76 -30.46 10.94 5.16
CA LEU A 76 -29.82 11.52 3.97
C LEU A 76 -29.72 10.56 2.78
N LEU A 77 -30.26 9.37 2.87
CA LEU A 77 -30.41 8.45 1.73
C LEU A 77 -31.62 8.82 0.86
N GLN A 78 -32.68 9.37 1.48
CA GLN A 78 -33.94 9.68 0.81
C GLN A 78 -34.23 11.19 0.75
N SER A 79 -33.52 12.00 1.52
CA SER A 79 -33.70 13.45 1.59
C SER A 79 -32.74 14.22 0.67
N GLY A 80 -32.88 15.54 0.61
CA GLY A 80 -31.97 16.44 -0.09
C GLY A 80 -30.62 16.59 0.62
N THR A 81 -29.70 17.31 -0.02
CA THR A 81 -28.39 17.65 0.56
C THR A 81 -28.53 18.59 1.75
N ILE A 82 -27.67 18.45 2.74
CA ILE A 82 -27.54 19.36 3.88
C ILE A 82 -26.11 19.82 4.03
N LYS A 83 -25.87 20.88 4.82
CA LYS A 83 -24.53 21.40 5.08
C LYS A 83 -23.62 20.33 5.69
N SER A 84 -22.42 20.17 5.14
CA SER A 84 -21.44 19.21 5.60
C SER A 84 -21.07 19.40 7.06
N ALA A 85 -21.04 20.65 7.54
CA ALA A 85 -20.79 20.97 8.95
C ALA A 85 -21.81 20.32 9.91
N ASN A 86 -23.10 20.21 9.51
CA ASN A 86 -24.13 19.56 10.32
C ASN A 86 -23.89 18.04 10.42
N ILE A 87 -23.47 17.41 9.30
CA ILE A 87 -23.14 15.99 9.26
C ILE A 87 -21.94 15.71 10.14
N VAL A 88 -20.88 16.52 10.03
CA VAL A 88 -19.66 16.43 10.84
C VAL A 88 -20.00 16.52 12.33
N GLY A 89 -20.78 17.54 12.74
CA GLY A 89 -21.17 17.72 14.13
C GLY A 89 -21.99 16.56 14.70
N ARG A 90 -22.88 15.97 13.89
CA ARG A 90 -23.62 14.77 14.32
C ARG A 90 -22.74 13.53 14.39
N THR A 91 -21.77 13.40 13.49
CA THR A 91 -20.85 12.25 13.47
C THR A 91 -19.94 12.21 14.69
N MET A 92 -19.64 13.36 15.30
CA MET A 92 -18.83 13.43 16.53
C MET A 92 -19.46 12.67 17.71
N GLN A 93 -20.77 12.44 17.70
CA GLN A 93 -21.45 11.62 18.71
C GLN A 93 -21.06 10.13 18.66
N LEU A 94 -20.64 9.64 17.49
CA LEU A 94 -20.13 8.27 17.31
C LEU A 94 -18.59 8.22 17.19
N ASN A 95 -17.99 9.31 16.69
CA ASN A 95 -16.55 9.38 16.42
C ASN A 95 -15.92 10.57 17.16
N PRO A 96 -15.35 10.38 18.38
CA PRO A 96 -14.83 11.45 19.23
C PRO A 96 -13.47 11.96 18.74
N HIS A 97 -13.34 12.26 17.45
CA HIS A 97 -12.17 12.85 16.84
C HIS A 97 -12.46 14.26 16.35
N GLY A 98 -11.42 15.02 16.00
CA GLY A 98 -11.55 16.38 15.50
C GLY A 98 -12.43 16.46 14.24
N ASP A 99 -13.20 17.54 14.12
CA ASP A 99 -14.10 17.82 13.01
C ASP A 99 -13.41 17.77 11.64
N ALA A 100 -12.17 18.25 11.57
CA ALA A 100 -11.35 18.19 10.35
C ALA A 100 -11.17 16.75 9.83
N ALA A 101 -10.85 15.80 10.70
CA ALA A 101 -10.64 14.39 10.32
C ALA A 101 -11.93 13.73 9.81
N ILE A 102 -13.07 14.07 10.42
CA ILE A 102 -14.38 13.58 9.96
C ILE A 102 -14.73 14.21 8.61
N TYR A 103 -14.47 15.50 8.43
CA TYR A 103 -14.73 16.16 7.15
C TYR A 103 -13.82 15.64 6.04
N GLU A 104 -12.53 15.43 6.27
CA GLU A 104 -11.63 14.79 5.31
C GLU A 104 -12.09 13.39 4.92
N THR A 105 -12.63 12.61 5.88
CA THR A 105 -13.23 11.31 5.60
C THR A 105 -14.41 11.46 4.64
N MET A 106 -15.30 12.45 4.86
CA MET A 106 -16.41 12.75 3.98
C MET A 106 -15.96 13.17 2.58
N ILE A 107 -14.92 14.02 2.49
CA ILE A 107 -14.31 14.43 1.22
C ILE A 107 -13.87 13.19 0.41
N ARG A 108 -13.10 12.31 1.02
CA ARG A 108 -12.59 11.08 0.34
C ARG A 108 -13.68 10.12 -0.11
N LEU A 109 -14.81 10.06 0.61
CA LEU A 109 -15.96 9.22 0.23
C LEU A 109 -16.87 9.88 -0.80
N SER A 110 -16.61 11.14 -1.18
CA SER A 110 -17.50 11.92 -2.03
C SER A 110 -17.18 11.76 -3.53
N ARG A 111 -18.22 11.88 -4.33
CA ARG A 111 -18.11 11.92 -5.79
C ARG A 111 -17.26 13.08 -6.29
N GLY A 112 -17.36 14.26 -5.65
CA GLY A 112 -16.67 15.48 -6.08
C GLY A 112 -15.15 15.41 -5.96
N ASN A 113 -14.64 14.59 -5.05
CA ASN A 113 -13.19 14.43 -4.84
C ASN A 113 -12.53 13.47 -5.84
N GLU A 114 -13.28 12.54 -6.45
CA GLU A 114 -12.78 11.57 -7.43
C GLU A 114 -11.67 10.64 -6.88
N THR A 115 -11.79 10.26 -5.60
CA THR A 115 -10.91 9.24 -5.00
C THR A 115 -11.43 7.82 -5.23
N LEU A 116 -12.76 7.64 -5.23
CA LEU A 116 -13.41 6.34 -5.28
C LEU A 116 -14.02 6.06 -6.65
N LEU A 117 -13.89 4.83 -7.10
CA LEU A 117 -14.55 4.35 -8.33
C LEU A 117 -16.07 4.34 -8.16
N TYR A 118 -16.56 3.94 -6.97
CA TYR A 118 -17.97 3.95 -6.57
C TYR A 118 -18.14 4.79 -5.29
N PRO A 119 -18.36 6.11 -5.41
CA PRO A 119 -18.48 7.01 -4.28
C PRO A 119 -19.77 6.77 -3.48
N TYR A 120 -19.68 6.92 -2.16
CA TYR A 120 -20.79 6.73 -1.22
C TYR A 120 -21.49 8.03 -0.82
N VAL A 121 -20.86 9.17 -1.08
CA VAL A 121 -21.37 10.50 -0.73
C VAL A 121 -21.56 11.31 -2.01
N GLU A 122 -22.79 11.78 -2.24
CA GLU A 122 -23.04 12.83 -3.23
C GLU A 122 -22.73 14.19 -2.64
N SER A 123 -22.02 14.99 -3.41
CA SER A 123 -21.44 16.26 -3.00
C SER A 123 -21.96 17.43 -3.82
N LYS A 124 -22.20 18.57 -3.14
CA LYS A 124 -22.51 19.82 -3.79
C LYS A 124 -21.60 20.93 -3.26
N GLY A 125 -20.94 21.63 -4.16
CA GLY A 125 -19.86 22.58 -3.86
C GLY A 125 -18.49 22.01 -4.14
N ASN A 126 -17.44 22.69 -3.68
CA ASN A 126 -16.05 22.31 -3.93
C ASN A 126 -15.55 21.30 -2.89
N PHE A 127 -15.39 20.05 -3.28
CA PHE A 127 -14.81 18.95 -2.48
C PHE A 127 -13.34 18.67 -2.83
N GLY A 128 -12.68 19.56 -3.59
CA GLY A 128 -11.32 19.35 -4.08
C GLY A 128 -11.22 18.22 -5.10
N LYS A 129 -10.01 17.90 -5.51
CA LYS A 129 -9.72 16.81 -6.44
C LYS A 129 -8.53 16.00 -5.95
N ALA A 130 -8.67 14.67 -5.93
CA ALA A 130 -7.62 13.77 -5.43
C ALA A 130 -6.34 13.82 -6.26
N TYR A 131 -6.44 14.11 -7.56
CA TYR A 131 -5.34 14.19 -8.50
C TYR A 131 -4.61 15.54 -8.50
N SER A 132 -5.02 16.51 -7.67
CA SER A 132 -4.38 17.82 -7.59
C SER A 132 -4.24 18.29 -6.15
N LYS A 133 -3.04 18.75 -5.78
CA LYS A 133 -2.74 19.36 -4.48
C LYS A 133 -3.25 20.80 -4.39
N ASN A 134 -3.37 21.49 -5.52
CA ASN A 134 -3.81 22.88 -5.60
C ASN A 134 -5.34 23.01 -5.57
N MET A 135 -6.06 21.99 -5.98
CA MET A 135 -7.53 21.95 -5.93
C MET A 135 -8.02 21.51 -4.55
N VAL A 136 -7.82 22.37 -3.55
CA VAL A 136 -8.22 22.11 -2.15
C VAL A 136 -9.73 22.28 -1.99
N TYR A 137 -10.32 21.46 -1.12
CA TYR A 137 -11.75 21.53 -0.79
C TYR A 137 -12.11 22.78 0.02
N ALA A 138 -13.35 23.24 -0.15
CA ALA A 138 -13.88 24.36 0.65
C ALA A 138 -14.23 23.92 2.07
N ALA A 139 -14.30 24.87 3.02
CA ALA A 139 -14.69 24.59 4.39
C ALA A 139 -16.11 23.98 4.47
N SER A 140 -16.35 23.12 5.45
CA SER A 140 -17.58 22.31 5.61
C SER A 140 -18.87 23.14 5.68
N ARG A 141 -18.79 24.41 6.06
CA ARG A 141 -19.94 25.35 6.09
C ARG A 141 -20.41 25.79 4.71
N TYR A 142 -19.57 25.65 3.67
CA TYR A 142 -19.91 26.03 2.29
C TYR A 142 -20.36 24.86 1.43
N THR A 143 -20.03 23.62 1.81
CA THR A 143 -20.36 22.42 1.07
C THR A 143 -21.62 21.75 1.60
N GLU A 144 -22.27 20.95 0.74
CA GLU A 144 -23.43 20.16 1.12
C GLU A 144 -23.22 18.71 0.65
N ALA A 145 -23.79 17.76 1.41
CA ALA A 145 -23.67 16.35 1.11
C ALA A 145 -24.93 15.57 1.45
N LYS A 146 -25.10 14.41 0.80
CA LYS A 146 -26.05 13.37 1.14
C LYS A 146 -25.47 11.99 0.77
N LEU A 147 -26.12 10.90 1.15
CA LEU A 147 -25.71 9.58 0.73
C LEU A 147 -26.01 9.36 -0.76
N ALA A 148 -25.11 8.69 -1.46
CA ALA A 148 -25.30 8.27 -2.84
C ALA A 148 -26.26 7.09 -2.92
N PRO A 149 -26.99 6.89 -4.06
CA PRO A 149 -27.95 5.80 -4.20
C PRO A 149 -27.40 4.40 -3.94
N ILE A 150 -26.11 4.16 -4.21
CA ILE A 150 -25.45 2.89 -3.92
C ILE A 150 -25.46 2.53 -2.42
N CYS A 151 -25.68 3.50 -1.53
CA CYS A 151 -25.78 3.26 -0.11
C CYS A 151 -27.05 2.49 0.31
N HIS A 152 -28.04 2.33 -0.57
CA HIS A 152 -29.10 1.33 -0.37
C HIS A 152 -28.50 -0.05 -0.15
N GLU A 153 -27.49 -0.40 -0.93
CA GLU A 153 -26.81 -1.70 -0.85
C GLU A 153 -25.96 -1.88 0.43
N LEU A 154 -25.81 -0.81 1.21
CA LEU A 154 -25.11 -0.86 2.51
C LEU A 154 -26.09 -0.93 3.70
N PHE A 155 -27.31 -0.37 3.55
CA PHE A 155 -28.17 -0.08 4.69
C PHE A 155 -29.55 -0.72 4.67
N ASP A 156 -30.06 -1.17 3.53
CA ASP A 156 -31.45 -1.66 3.44
C ASP A 156 -31.76 -2.79 4.41
N ASP A 157 -30.78 -3.65 4.67
CA ASP A 157 -30.93 -4.77 5.61
C ASP A 157 -30.60 -4.45 7.08
N ILE A 158 -30.08 -3.26 7.39
CA ILE A 158 -29.50 -2.96 8.71
C ILE A 158 -30.50 -3.05 9.87
N LYS A 159 -31.79 -2.82 9.61
CA LYS A 159 -32.88 -2.88 10.59
C LYS A 159 -33.40 -4.29 10.82
N SER A 160 -32.88 -5.28 10.12
CA SER A 160 -33.31 -6.68 10.16
C SER A 160 -32.36 -7.56 10.98
N ASP A 161 -31.70 -7.01 11.98
CA ASP A 161 -30.74 -7.69 12.88
C ASP A 161 -29.63 -8.46 12.14
N THR A 162 -29.17 -7.92 10.99
CA THR A 162 -28.20 -8.58 10.11
C THR A 162 -26.76 -8.51 10.59
N VAL A 163 -26.43 -7.51 11.41
CA VAL A 163 -25.10 -7.24 11.97
C VAL A 163 -25.20 -6.91 13.47
N ASP A 164 -24.10 -7.06 14.18
CA ASP A 164 -24.05 -6.74 15.60
C ASP A 164 -23.90 -5.23 15.83
N PHE A 165 -24.51 -4.77 16.91
CA PHE A 165 -24.40 -3.40 17.38
C PHE A 165 -23.67 -3.38 18.72
N VAL A 166 -22.79 -2.41 18.89
CA VAL A 166 -22.06 -2.14 20.14
C VAL A 166 -22.37 -0.72 20.61
N ASP A 167 -22.14 -0.48 21.89
CA ASP A 167 -22.26 0.86 22.43
C ASP A 167 -21.13 1.75 21.89
N ASN A 168 -21.44 3.05 21.65
CA ASN A 168 -20.43 4.02 21.28
C ASN A 168 -19.52 4.34 22.48
N TYR A 169 -18.54 5.22 22.29
CA TYR A 169 -17.50 5.54 23.27
C TYR A 169 -18.03 6.06 24.63
N ASP A 170 -19.24 6.63 24.70
CA ASP A 170 -19.87 7.15 25.93
C ASP A 170 -21.11 6.37 26.37
N ASN A 171 -21.41 5.24 25.73
CA ASN A 171 -22.56 4.36 25.98
C ASN A 171 -23.94 5.05 25.82
N THR A 172 -24.01 6.17 25.10
CA THR A 172 -25.27 6.89 24.85
C THR A 172 -25.99 6.43 23.59
N MET A 173 -25.30 5.83 22.65
CA MET A 173 -25.82 5.38 21.36
C MET A 173 -25.24 4.02 20.97
N LYS A 174 -25.92 3.35 20.04
CA LYS A 174 -25.41 2.11 19.44
C LYS A 174 -24.91 2.34 18.02
N GLU A 175 -23.82 1.67 17.67
CA GLU A 175 -23.22 1.71 16.36
C GLU A 175 -23.02 0.31 15.79
N PRO A 176 -23.16 0.08 14.47
CA PRO A 176 -22.96 -1.23 13.86
C PRO A 176 -21.46 -1.57 13.78
N THR A 177 -21.14 -2.81 14.09
CA THR A 177 -19.76 -3.33 13.98
C THR A 177 -19.32 -3.48 12.51
N LEU A 178 -20.25 -3.85 11.64
CA LEU A 178 -20.11 -3.99 10.19
C LEU A 178 -21.37 -3.45 9.50
N LEU A 179 -21.28 -3.17 8.19
CA LEU A 179 -22.46 -2.89 7.36
C LEU A 179 -22.87 -4.14 6.57
N PRO A 180 -24.19 -4.44 6.44
CA PRO A 180 -24.66 -5.63 5.75
C PRO A 180 -24.62 -5.50 4.21
N VAL A 181 -23.45 -5.22 3.67
CA VAL A 181 -23.24 -4.91 2.25
C VAL A 181 -23.68 -6.05 1.33
N THR A 182 -24.40 -5.69 0.25
CA THR A 182 -24.95 -6.66 -0.72
C THR A 182 -23.99 -7.01 -1.84
N PHE A 183 -22.81 -6.36 -1.91
CA PHE A 183 -21.75 -6.61 -2.88
C PHE A 183 -20.37 -6.51 -2.23
N PRO A 184 -19.30 -7.11 -2.80
CA PRO A 184 -17.95 -7.08 -2.23
C PRO A 184 -17.28 -5.71 -2.32
N SER A 185 -17.80 -4.73 -1.57
CA SER A 185 -17.40 -3.32 -1.59
C SER A 185 -15.90 -3.10 -1.30
N ILE A 186 -15.28 -4.01 -0.56
CA ILE A 186 -13.85 -3.98 -0.21
C ILE A 186 -12.93 -4.02 -1.43
N LEU A 187 -13.35 -4.64 -2.53
CA LEU A 187 -12.61 -4.72 -3.79
C LEU A 187 -13.09 -3.72 -4.85
N CYS A 188 -14.19 -2.98 -4.60
CA CYS A 188 -14.73 -2.03 -5.58
C CYS A 188 -14.10 -0.64 -5.48
N ASN A 189 -13.43 -0.31 -4.40
CA ASN A 189 -12.79 0.99 -4.18
C ASN A 189 -11.38 0.84 -3.64
N VAL A 190 -10.48 1.74 -4.05
CA VAL A 190 -9.11 1.80 -3.50
C VAL A 190 -9.19 2.08 -2.00
N THR A 191 -8.50 1.26 -1.22
CA THR A 191 -8.37 1.48 0.22
C THR A 191 -6.91 1.40 0.62
N THR A 192 -6.40 2.45 1.25
CA THR A 192 -5.04 2.52 1.79
C THR A 192 -5.09 2.77 3.29
N GLY A 193 -4.20 2.15 4.05
CA GLY A 193 -4.10 2.33 5.49
C GLY A 193 -2.71 2.04 6.00
N ILE A 194 -2.25 2.86 6.93
CA ILE A 194 -0.92 2.72 7.56
C ILE A 194 -1.13 2.59 9.06
N ALA A 195 -0.62 1.50 9.62
CA ALA A 195 -0.62 1.23 11.05
C ALA A 195 0.81 0.94 11.52
N ALA A 196 1.01 0.80 12.83
CA ALA A 196 2.28 0.38 13.39
C ALA A 196 2.60 -1.05 12.95
N GLY A 197 3.67 -1.25 12.18
CA GLY A 197 4.11 -2.56 11.70
C GLY A 197 3.25 -3.20 10.60
N MET A 198 2.14 -2.58 10.20
CA MET A 198 1.23 -3.11 9.17
C MET A 198 0.71 -2.01 8.25
N ALA A 199 0.58 -2.33 6.97
CA ALA A 199 -0.06 -1.47 5.99
C ALA A 199 -1.09 -2.26 5.19
N SER A 200 -2.10 -1.56 4.68
CA SER A 200 -3.07 -2.08 3.71
C SER A 200 -3.06 -1.19 2.48
N SER A 201 -3.03 -1.80 1.31
CA SER A 201 -3.16 -1.13 0.01
C SER A 201 -3.94 -2.05 -0.92
N ILE A 202 -5.24 -1.83 -1.01
CA ILE A 202 -6.16 -2.64 -1.80
C ILE A 202 -6.50 -1.87 -3.07
N ALA A 203 -6.24 -2.48 -4.23
CA ALA A 203 -6.64 -1.93 -5.52
C ALA A 203 -8.15 -2.05 -5.72
N SER A 204 -8.73 -1.13 -6.49
CA SER A 204 -10.11 -1.22 -6.93
C SER A 204 -10.25 -2.05 -8.18
N PHE A 205 -11.43 -2.66 -8.33
CA PHE A 205 -11.81 -3.45 -9.49
C PHE A 205 -13.20 -3.02 -9.98
N ASN A 206 -13.48 -3.31 -11.24
CA ASN A 206 -14.80 -3.04 -11.80
C ASN A 206 -15.90 -3.85 -11.08
N LEU A 207 -17.02 -3.19 -10.76
CA LEU A 207 -18.12 -3.77 -9.99
C LEU A 207 -18.71 -5.02 -10.67
N LYS A 208 -18.90 -4.96 -11.98
CA LYS A 208 -19.44 -6.08 -12.75
C LYS A 208 -18.49 -7.27 -12.70
N GLU A 209 -17.20 -7.06 -12.97
CA GLU A 209 -16.19 -8.12 -12.93
C GLU A 209 -16.10 -8.79 -11.56
N ILE A 210 -16.13 -8.01 -10.46
CA ILE A 210 -16.13 -8.55 -9.09
C ILE A 210 -17.41 -9.32 -8.78
N CYS A 211 -18.58 -8.83 -9.17
CA CYS A 211 -19.84 -9.54 -8.97
C CYS A 211 -19.89 -10.84 -9.78
N ASP A 212 -19.49 -10.80 -11.05
CA ASP A 212 -19.44 -11.98 -11.93
C ASP A 212 -18.45 -13.03 -11.40
N THR A 213 -17.26 -12.61 -10.94
CA THR A 213 -16.27 -13.49 -10.30
C THR A 213 -16.80 -14.12 -9.03
N THR A 214 -17.50 -13.33 -8.19
CA THR A 214 -18.13 -13.85 -6.96
C THR A 214 -19.20 -14.90 -7.28
N ILE A 215 -20.03 -14.64 -8.28
CA ILE A 215 -21.05 -15.58 -8.75
C ILE A 215 -20.41 -16.87 -9.29
N ALA A 216 -19.33 -16.74 -10.07
CA ALA A 216 -18.59 -17.87 -10.61
C ALA A 216 -18.00 -18.75 -9.51
N LEU A 217 -17.34 -18.15 -8.50
CA LEU A 217 -16.81 -18.85 -7.33
C LEU A 217 -17.89 -19.52 -6.49
N MET A 218 -19.06 -18.91 -6.36
CA MET A 218 -20.20 -19.52 -5.66
C MET A 218 -20.78 -20.74 -6.37
N LYS A 219 -20.73 -20.76 -7.71
CA LYS A 219 -21.19 -21.87 -8.56
C LYS A 219 -20.13 -22.96 -8.68
N ASN A 220 -18.88 -22.58 -8.83
CA ASN A 220 -17.72 -23.47 -8.95
C ASN A 220 -16.60 -22.98 -8.02
N PRO A 221 -16.34 -23.65 -6.88
CA PRO A 221 -15.26 -23.28 -5.97
C PRO A 221 -13.86 -23.32 -6.60
N ASP A 222 -13.65 -24.06 -7.67
CA ASP A 222 -12.36 -24.19 -8.37
C ASP A 222 -12.20 -23.21 -9.55
N HIS A 223 -13.12 -22.21 -9.66
CA HIS A 223 -13.05 -21.20 -10.69
C HIS A 223 -11.77 -20.35 -10.55
N GLU A 224 -11.06 -20.17 -11.67
CA GLU A 224 -9.88 -19.29 -11.72
C GLU A 224 -10.33 -17.83 -11.83
N VAL A 225 -9.83 -17.00 -10.89
CA VAL A 225 -10.23 -15.58 -10.79
C VAL A 225 -9.90 -14.81 -12.06
N SER A 226 -8.77 -15.11 -12.70
CA SER A 226 -8.32 -14.48 -13.95
C SER A 226 -9.26 -14.69 -15.15
N ASP A 227 -10.16 -15.67 -15.10
CA ASP A 227 -11.12 -15.91 -16.19
C ASP A 227 -12.24 -14.87 -16.23
N THR A 228 -12.56 -14.27 -15.09
CA THR A 228 -13.66 -13.30 -14.95
C THR A 228 -13.25 -11.94 -14.44
N LEU A 229 -12.07 -11.83 -13.80
CA LEU A 229 -11.48 -10.57 -13.32
C LEU A 229 -10.28 -10.22 -14.17
N LEU A 230 -10.42 -9.24 -15.06
CA LEU A 230 -9.40 -8.93 -16.06
C LEU A 230 -8.17 -8.23 -15.47
N ALA A 231 -8.40 -7.14 -14.74
CA ALA A 231 -7.34 -6.33 -14.12
C ALA A 231 -7.96 -5.35 -13.11
N PRO A 232 -7.17 -4.69 -12.25
CA PRO A 232 -7.61 -3.54 -11.47
C PRO A 232 -8.23 -2.43 -12.34
N ASP A 233 -9.12 -1.65 -11.77
CA ASP A 233 -9.78 -0.52 -12.41
C ASP A 233 -9.73 0.69 -11.46
N PHE A 234 -9.26 1.84 -11.96
CA PHE A 234 -9.05 3.03 -11.14
C PHE A 234 -9.92 4.20 -11.61
N VAL A 235 -10.38 5.01 -10.67
CA VAL A 235 -11.28 6.15 -10.95
C VAL A 235 -10.70 7.14 -11.95
N GLY A 236 -9.38 7.39 -11.89
CA GLY A 236 -8.65 8.26 -12.83
C GLY A 236 -8.44 7.67 -14.22
N GLY A 237 -8.83 6.41 -14.45
CA GLY A 237 -8.62 5.72 -15.73
C GLY A 237 -7.14 5.38 -15.98
N GLY A 238 -6.65 5.70 -17.19
CA GLY A 238 -5.32 5.35 -17.66
C GLY A 238 -5.23 3.95 -18.28
N TYR A 239 -4.02 3.55 -18.62
CA TYR A 239 -3.73 2.23 -19.16
C TYR A 239 -3.12 1.32 -18.09
N ILE A 240 -3.71 0.15 -17.89
CA ILE A 240 -3.14 -0.93 -17.09
C ILE A 240 -2.23 -1.77 -17.98
N LEU A 241 -0.96 -1.86 -17.66
CA LEU A 241 -0.04 -2.73 -18.38
C LEU A 241 -0.26 -4.18 -17.92
N TYR A 242 -0.75 -5.04 -18.82
CA TYR A 242 -1.13 -6.39 -18.49
C TYR A 242 0.10 -7.27 -18.28
N ASP A 243 0.20 -7.86 -17.08
CA ASP A 243 1.22 -8.84 -16.72
C ASP A 243 0.50 -10.01 -16.01
N LYS A 244 0.32 -11.10 -16.76
CA LYS A 244 -0.44 -12.26 -16.27
C LYS A 244 0.16 -12.85 -15.00
N GLU A 245 1.49 -13.02 -14.95
CA GLU A 245 2.16 -13.65 -13.80
C GLU A 245 1.99 -12.79 -12.53
N GLU A 246 2.13 -11.47 -12.67
CA GLU A 246 1.97 -10.54 -11.54
C GLU A 246 0.50 -10.44 -11.10
N PHE A 247 -0.47 -10.47 -12.04
CA PHE A 247 -1.90 -10.47 -11.68
C PHE A 247 -2.32 -11.78 -11.00
N ASP A 248 -1.92 -12.94 -11.53
CA ASP A 248 -2.21 -14.22 -10.89
C ASP A 248 -1.60 -14.30 -9.48
N LYS A 249 -0.42 -13.70 -9.28
CA LYS A 249 0.20 -13.57 -7.96
C LYS A 249 -0.62 -12.67 -7.03
N ILE A 250 -1.09 -11.49 -7.50
CA ILE A 250 -1.95 -10.59 -6.72
C ILE A 250 -3.25 -11.31 -6.36
N TYR A 251 -3.88 -12.00 -7.31
CA TYR A 251 -5.15 -12.70 -7.09
C TYR A 251 -5.06 -13.83 -6.07
N ARG A 252 -3.90 -14.50 -6.00
CA ARG A 252 -3.65 -15.59 -5.03
C ARG A 252 -3.15 -15.09 -3.68
N THR A 253 -2.29 -14.08 -3.65
CA THR A 253 -1.55 -13.71 -2.42
C THR A 253 -1.92 -12.34 -1.85
N GLY A 254 -2.65 -11.51 -2.60
CA GLY A 254 -2.92 -10.11 -2.24
C GLY A 254 -1.69 -9.20 -2.28
N ARG A 255 -0.57 -9.67 -2.82
CA ARG A 255 0.70 -8.91 -2.90
C ARG A 255 1.21 -8.85 -4.32
N GLY A 256 1.69 -7.68 -4.72
CA GLY A 256 2.26 -7.45 -6.03
C GLY A 256 2.24 -5.99 -6.40
N SER A 257 2.37 -5.70 -7.69
CA SER A 257 2.47 -4.34 -8.20
C SER A 257 1.78 -4.22 -9.55
N VAL A 258 0.91 -3.23 -9.69
CA VAL A 258 0.17 -2.96 -10.93
C VAL A 258 0.74 -1.72 -11.58
N LYS A 259 1.30 -1.84 -12.79
CA LYS A 259 1.78 -0.69 -13.53
C LYS A 259 0.64 0.03 -14.23
N VAL A 260 0.54 1.32 -13.98
CA VAL A 260 -0.47 2.21 -14.58
C VAL A 260 0.22 3.30 -15.38
N ARG A 261 -0.25 3.53 -16.60
CA ARG A 261 0.29 4.54 -17.53
C ARG A 261 -0.78 5.59 -17.83
N ALA A 262 -0.37 6.84 -17.90
CA ALA A 262 -1.24 7.96 -18.29
C ALA A 262 -1.77 7.82 -19.71
N LYS A 263 -2.99 8.31 -19.93
CA LYS A 263 -3.59 8.41 -21.26
C LYS A 263 -3.42 9.80 -21.82
N TYR A 264 -3.01 9.88 -23.08
CA TYR A 264 -2.80 11.13 -23.79
C TYR A 264 -3.43 11.13 -25.16
N SER A 265 -3.58 12.32 -25.72
CA SER A 265 -3.91 12.56 -27.12
C SER A 265 -2.96 13.61 -27.71
N TYR A 266 -2.65 13.48 -29.01
CA TYR A 266 -1.83 14.46 -29.72
C TYR A 266 -2.69 15.34 -30.62
N ASP A 267 -2.67 16.65 -30.38
CA ASP A 267 -3.29 17.64 -31.24
C ASP A 267 -2.28 18.15 -32.29
N LYS A 268 -2.48 17.69 -33.54
CA LYS A 268 -1.63 18.07 -34.67
C LYS A 268 -1.69 19.57 -35.02
N LYS A 269 -2.85 20.21 -34.73
CA LYS A 269 -3.06 21.62 -35.08
C LYS A 269 -2.22 22.54 -34.21
N TYR A 270 -2.16 22.26 -32.92
CA TYR A 270 -1.43 23.05 -31.94
C TYR A 270 -0.06 22.46 -31.62
N ASN A 271 0.26 21.27 -32.16
CA ASN A 271 1.52 20.55 -31.89
C ASN A 271 1.74 20.32 -30.40
N CYS A 272 0.69 19.92 -29.70
CA CYS A 272 0.72 19.66 -28.27
C CYS A 272 0.20 18.26 -27.91
N ILE A 273 0.64 17.77 -26.76
CA ILE A 273 0.16 16.55 -26.13
C ILE A 273 -0.75 16.93 -24.98
N ASP A 274 -1.98 16.46 -24.99
CA ASP A 274 -2.96 16.61 -23.93
C ASP A 274 -3.05 15.31 -23.11
N ILE A 275 -2.67 15.36 -21.84
CA ILE A 275 -2.78 14.24 -20.88
C ILE A 275 -4.06 14.42 -20.10
N THR A 276 -4.99 13.46 -20.22
CA THR A 276 -6.33 13.54 -19.61
C THR A 276 -6.56 12.54 -18.49
N GLN A 277 -5.72 11.51 -18.37
CA GLN A 277 -5.80 10.50 -17.33
C GLN A 277 -4.40 10.19 -16.84
N ILE A 278 -4.23 10.08 -15.50
CA ILE A 278 -2.93 9.84 -14.85
C ILE A 278 -3.03 8.67 -13.87
N PRO A 279 -1.90 8.04 -13.51
CA PRO A 279 -1.86 6.99 -12.49
C PRO A 279 -2.48 7.46 -11.16
N PRO A 280 -3.15 6.56 -10.40
CA PRO A 280 -3.80 6.90 -9.13
C PRO A 280 -2.82 7.30 -8.02
N THR A 281 -1.53 7.05 -8.21
CA THR A 281 -0.44 7.40 -7.30
C THR A 281 0.19 8.76 -7.58
N ALA A 282 -0.17 9.40 -8.71
CA ALA A 282 0.40 10.66 -9.16
C ALA A 282 -0.56 11.85 -8.98
N THR A 283 -0.02 13.06 -8.92
CA THR A 283 -0.79 14.32 -8.99
C THR A 283 -0.31 15.17 -10.17
N SER A 284 -1.19 16.05 -10.69
CA SER A 284 -0.84 16.92 -11.82
C SER A 284 0.40 17.74 -11.54
N GLU A 285 0.52 18.30 -10.34
CA GLU A 285 1.68 19.11 -9.94
C GLU A 285 2.97 18.28 -9.89
N ALA A 286 2.91 17.06 -9.32
CA ALA A 286 4.11 16.20 -9.24
C ALA A 286 4.64 15.82 -10.64
N ILE A 287 3.73 15.63 -11.58
CA ILE A 287 4.08 15.35 -12.99
C ILE A 287 4.72 16.58 -13.62
N ILE A 288 4.09 17.76 -13.49
CA ILE A 288 4.58 19.03 -14.06
C ILE A 288 5.92 19.40 -13.44
N ASP A 289 6.06 19.33 -12.11
CA ASP A 289 7.32 19.61 -11.42
C ASP A 289 8.46 18.71 -11.92
N LYS A 290 8.16 17.41 -12.13
CA LYS A 290 9.16 16.48 -12.64
C LYS A 290 9.55 16.78 -14.09
N ILE A 291 8.61 17.15 -14.93
CA ILE A 291 8.88 17.57 -16.31
C ILE A 291 9.76 18.83 -16.31
N VAL A 292 9.41 19.83 -15.49
CA VAL A 292 10.19 21.08 -15.35
C VAL A 292 11.62 20.79 -14.86
N GLU A 293 11.78 19.87 -13.89
CA GLU A 293 13.10 19.42 -13.43
C GLU A 293 13.93 18.83 -14.58
N LEU A 294 13.32 17.93 -15.37
CA LEU A 294 13.99 17.29 -16.50
C LEU A 294 14.40 18.30 -17.59
N VAL A 295 13.60 19.32 -17.82
CA VAL A 295 13.95 20.43 -18.74
C VAL A 295 15.10 21.26 -18.17
N LYS A 296 15.04 21.67 -16.91
CA LYS A 296 16.10 22.45 -16.23
C LYS A 296 17.44 21.71 -16.19
N THR A 297 17.41 20.39 -16.05
CA THR A 297 18.61 19.55 -16.06
C THR A 297 19.07 19.14 -17.46
N ASN A 298 18.46 19.70 -18.52
CA ASN A 298 18.73 19.40 -19.92
C ASN A 298 18.59 17.93 -20.34
N LYS A 299 17.87 17.11 -19.55
CA LYS A 299 17.53 15.72 -19.90
C LYS A 299 16.44 15.67 -20.98
N ILE A 300 15.57 16.66 -21.02
CA ILE A 300 14.51 16.85 -22.02
C ILE A 300 14.68 18.22 -22.68
N LYS A 301 14.70 18.25 -24.03
CA LYS A 301 14.86 19.47 -24.84
C LYS A 301 13.70 19.67 -25.81
N GLU A 302 12.83 18.69 -25.92
CA GLU A 302 11.75 18.55 -26.89
C GLU A 302 10.55 19.44 -26.58
N ILE A 303 10.44 19.91 -25.34
CA ILE A 303 9.30 20.71 -24.83
C ILE A 303 9.54 22.20 -25.10
N SER A 304 8.48 22.88 -25.49
CA SER A 304 8.38 24.35 -25.56
C SER A 304 7.76 24.94 -24.33
N ASP A 305 6.63 24.36 -23.87
CA ASP A 305 5.90 24.76 -22.67
C ASP A 305 5.14 23.61 -22.05
N VAL A 306 4.78 23.71 -20.77
CA VAL A 306 3.91 22.76 -20.04
C VAL A 306 2.94 23.54 -19.17
N ARG A 307 1.63 23.23 -19.29
CA ARG A 307 0.55 23.93 -18.60
C ARG A 307 -0.42 22.96 -17.95
N ASP A 308 -0.94 23.35 -16.79
CA ASP A 308 -2.11 22.71 -16.19
C ASP A 308 -3.37 23.45 -16.70
N GLU A 309 -4.13 22.80 -17.54
CA GLU A 309 -5.39 23.28 -18.10
C GLU A 309 -6.61 22.56 -17.47
N THR A 310 -6.40 21.96 -16.31
CA THR A 310 -7.45 21.27 -15.55
C THR A 310 -8.57 22.22 -15.16
N ASP A 311 -9.80 21.88 -15.54
CA ASP A 311 -10.99 22.64 -15.25
C ASP A 311 -12.16 21.77 -14.78
N LEU A 312 -13.40 22.28 -14.87
CA LEU A 312 -14.62 21.55 -14.50
C LEU A 312 -14.91 20.33 -15.39
N SER A 313 -14.32 20.25 -16.57
CA SER A 313 -14.49 19.10 -17.49
C SER A 313 -13.58 17.95 -17.13
N GLY A 314 -12.55 18.17 -16.31
CA GLY A 314 -11.63 17.15 -15.82
C GLY A 314 -10.16 17.55 -15.87
N LEU A 315 -9.30 16.57 -15.59
CA LEU A 315 -7.86 16.71 -15.65
C LEU A 315 -7.38 16.97 -17.09
N LYS A 316 -6.56 17.98 -17.28
CA LYS A 316 -5.87 18.24 -18.53
C LYS A 316 -4.50 18.88 -18.29
N ILE A 317 -3.42 18.16 -18.63
CA ILE A 317 -2.06 18.68 -18.66
C ILE A 317 -1.66 18.77 -20.12
N THR A 318 -1.36 19.99 -20.60
CA THR A 318 -0.96 20.25 -21.99
C THR A 318 0.54 20.48 -22.07
N ILE A 319 1.21 19.74 -22.97
CA ILE A 319 2.65 19.84 -23.24
C ILE A 319 2.83 20.29 -24.69
N ASP A 320 3.34 21.51 -24.89
CA ASP A 320 3.67 22.04 -26.22
C ASP A 320 5.02 21.49 -26.70
N LEU A 321 5.03 20.88 -27.86
CA LEU A 321 6.23 20.29 -28.43
C LEU A 321 6.96 21.28 -29.36
N LYS A 322 8.28 21.15 -29.46
CA LYS A 322 9.07 21.80 -30.52
C LYS A 322 8.79 21.14 -31.88
N ARG A 323 9.02 21.86 -32.93
CA ARG A 323 8.82 21.35 -34.30
C ARG A 323 9.71 20.13 -34.58
N GLY A 324 9.14 19.10 -35.20
CA GLY A 324 9.86 17.89 -35.61
C GLY A 324 10.03 16.82 -34.52
N VAL A 325 9.41 17.01 -33.37
CA VAL A 325 9.39 15.99 -32.30
C VAL A 325 8.31 14.95 -32.62
N ASP A 326 8.67 13.67 -32.51
CA ASP A 326 7.76 12.53 -32.61
C ASP A 326 7.03 12.38 -31.26
N PRO A 327 5.69 12.54 -31.20
CA PRO A 327 4.95 12.50 -29.95
C PRO A 327 5.05 11.16 -29.23
N ASP A 328 5.02 10.04 -29.96
CA ASP A 328 4.97 8.71 -29.36
C ASP A 328 6.31 8.33 -28.72
N LYS A 329 7.41 8.63 -29.44
CA LYS A 329 8.77 8.46 -28.89
C LYS A 329 9.02 9.37 -27.70
N PHE A 330 8.49 10.59 -27.76
CA PHE A 330 8.63 11.53 -26.67
C PHE A 330 7.82 11.07 -25.43
N MET A 331 6.60 10.58 -25.62
CA MET A 331 5.81 10.02 -24.52
C MET A 331 6.46 8.78 -23.92
N ALA A 332 7.08 7.91 -24.71
CA ALA A 332 7.84 6.76 -24.20
C ALA A 332 9.00 7.20 -23.28
N LYS A 333 9.68 8.31 -23.62
CA LYS A 333 10.71 8.93 -22.76
C LYS A 333 10.12 9.48 -21.46
N LEU A 334 8.97 10.15 -21.53
CA LEU A 334 8.27 10.68 -20.35
C LEU A 334 7.79 9.56 -19.42
N TYR A 335 7.26 8.46 -19.93
CA TYR A 335 6.84 7.31 -19.15
C TYR A 335 7.99 6.70 -18.34
N LYS A 336 9.21 6.68 -18.86
CA LYS A 336 10.40 6.17 -18.16
C LYS A 336 10.94 7.12 -17.08
N SER A 337 10.70 8.42 -17.22
CA SER A 337 11.37 9.44 -16.41
C SER A 337 10.46 10.28 -15.51
N THR A 338 9.16 10.09 -15.58
CA THR A 338 8.16 10.86 -14.83
C THR A 338 7.07 9.95 -14.23
N PRO A 339 6.27 10.44 -13.27
CA PRO A 339 5.12 9.71 -12.72
C PRO A 339 3.94 9.52 -13.71
N LEU A 340 4.12 9.81 -15.01
CA LEU A 340 3.12 9.46 -16.03
C LEU A 340 2.99 7.95 -16.23
N GLN A 341 3.99 7.17 -15.82
CA GLN A 341 3.87 5.75 -15.57
C GLN A 341 4.35 5.48 -14.17
N ASP A 342 3.51 4.84 -13.35
CA ASP A 342 3.83 4.52 -11.97
C ASP A 342 3.24 3.16 -11.58
N SER A 343 3.67 2.65 -10.43
CA SER A 343 3.29 1.34 -9.94
C SER A 343 2.43 1.46 -8.69
N PHE A 344 1.22 0.92 -8.73
CA PHE A 344 0.38 0.76 -7.56
C PHE A 344 0.78 -0.52 -6.82
N SER A 345 1.34 -0.39 -5.62
CA SER A 345 1.74 -1.52 -4.79
C SER A 345 0.53 -2.13 -4.09
N CYS A 346 0.28 -3.41 -4.31
CA CYS A 346 -0.78 -4.18 -3.69
C CYS A 346 -0.29 -4.87 -2.41
N ASN A 347 -1.05 -4.69 -1.32
CA ASN A 347 -0.92 -5.42 -0.06
C ASN A 347 -2.31 -5.51 0.57
N PHE A 348 -3.06 -6.55 0.23
CA PHE A 348 -4.48 -6.70 0.58
C PHE A 348 -4.62 -7.21 2.02
N ASN A 349 -4.31 -6.34 2.96
CA ASN A 349 -4.45 -6.61 4.39
C ASN A 349 -5.86 -6.20 4.84
N VAL A 350 -6.62 -7.16 5.34
CA VAL A 350 -8.03 -7.05 5.71
C VAL A 350 -8.24 -7.60 7.11
N LEU A 351 -9.14 -7.02 7.88
CA LEU A 351 -9.57 -7.57 9.17
C LEU A 351 -10.69 -8.59 8.96
N ILE A 352 -10.39 -9.85 9.22
CA ILE A 352 -11.37 -10.94 9.26
C ILE A 352 -11.60 -11.37 10.70
N LYS A 353 -12.82 -11.18 11.19
CA LYS A 353 -13.18 -11.51 12.60
C LYS A 353 -12.18 -10.95 13.62
N GLY A 354 -11.76 -9.69 13.41
CA GLY A 354 -10.83 -9.00 14.30
C GLY A 354 -9.34 -9.38 14.13
N ARG A 355 -8.97 -10.18 13.13
CA ARG A 355 -7.58 -10.56 12.85
C ARG A 355 -7.12 -9.96 11.53
N PRO A 356 -5.97 -9.24 11.50
CA PRO A 356 -5.41 -8.75 10.24
C PRO A 356 -4.81 -9.92 9.44
N MET A 357 -5.25 -10.06 8.20
CA MET A 357 -4.81 -11.11 7.28
C MET A 357 -4.52 -10.52 5.91
N VAL A 358 -3.42 -10.92 5.29
CA VAL A 358 -3.14 -10.60 3.88
C VAL A 358 -3.73 -11.72 3.03
N LEU A 359 -4.73 -11.40 2.22
CA LEU A 359 -5.52 -12.36 1.47
C LEU A 359 -5.49 -12.02 -0.02
N GLY A 360 -5.53 -13.03 -0.87
CA GLY A 360 -5.79 -12.89 -2.29
C GLY A 360 -7.23 -12.49 -2.59
N VAL A 361 -7.51 -12.09 -3.82
CA VAL A 361 -8.87 -11.72 -4.25
C VAL A 361 -9.85 -12.86 -4.02
N ARG A 362 -9.46 -14.10 -4.38
CA ARG A 362 -10.30 -15.28 -4.18
C ARG A 362 -10.72 -15.45 -2.72
N ASP A 363 -9.76 -15.38 -1.81
CA ASP A 363 -10.03 -15.61 -0.39
C ASP A 363 -10.88 -14.48 0.21
N ILE A 364 -10.64 -13.24 -0.19
CA ILE A 364 -11.49 -12.10 0.20
C ILE A 364 -12.93 -12.31 -0.26
N LEU A 365 -13.15 -12.75 -1.50
CA LEU A 365 -14.49 -13.01 -2.02
C LEU A 365 -15.19 -14.17 -1.30
N LEU A 366 -14.46 -15.23 -0.95
CA LEU A 366 -15.00 -16.35 -0.18
C LEU A 366 -15.38 -15.92 1.26
N GLU A 367 -14.53 -15.16 1.94
CA GLU A 367 -14.85 -14.59 3.26
C GLU A 367 -16.04 -13.62 3.20
N TRP A 368 -16.13 -12.82 2.13
CA TRP A 368 -17.29 -11.96 1.91
C TRP A 368 -18.57 -12.78 1.68
N VAL A 369 -18.52 -13.87 0.93
CA VAL A 369 -19.67 -14.76 0.71
C VAL A 369 -20.14 -15.37 2.02
N ASP A 370 -19.22 -15.82 2.87
CA ASP A 370 -19.58 -16.36 4.17
C ASP A 370 -20.19 -15.28 5.09
N PHE A 371 -19.63 -14.08 5.09
CA PHE A 371 -20.21 -12.93 5.78
C PHE A 371 -21.63 -12.61 5.26
N ARG A 372 -21.85 -12.54 3.94
CA ARG A 372 -23.16 -12.24 3.36
C ARG A 372 -24.17 -13.35 3.62
N LEU A 373 -23.76 -14.61 3.60
CA LEU A 373 -24.62 -15.74 3.98
C LEU A 373 -25.13 -15.59 5.42
N GLU A 374 -24.28 -15.17 6.33
CA GLU A 374 -24.69 -14.92 7.73
C GLU A 374 -25.66 -13.73 7.81
N CYS A 375 -25.43 -12.64 7.08
CA CYS A 375 -26.37 -11.52 7.01
C CYS A 375 -27.74 -11.98 6.49
N ILE A 376 -27.79 -12.79 5.43
CA ILE A 376 -29.05 -13.33 4.89
C ILE A 376 -29.73 -14.26 5.89
N ARG A 377 -28.99 -15.16 6.53
CA ARG A 377 -29.52 -16.06 7.56
C ARG A 377 -30.20 -15.24 8.67
N ARG A 378 -29.54 -14.23 9.19
CA ARG A 378 -30.05 -13.34 10.25
C ARG A 378 -31.29 -12.55 9.77
N ARG A 379 -31.23 -11.96 8.57
CA ARG A 379 -32.37 -11.25 7.95
C ARG A 379 -33.60 -12.15 7.82
N VAL A 380 -33.42 -13.35 7.29
CA VAL A 380 -34.53 -14.30 7.09
C VAL A 380 -35.06 -14.77 8.44
N THR A 381 -34.20 -15.04 9.41
CA THR A 381 -34.62 -15.41 10.79
C THR A 381 -35.40 -14.27 11.46
N PHE A 382 -34.95 -13.03 11.33
CA PHE A 382 -35.64 -11.86 11.86
C PHE A 382 -37.04 -11.72 11.25
N ASN A 383 -37.14 -11.83 9.91
CA ASN A 383 -38.41 -11.75 9.21
C ASN A 383 -39.35 -12.94 9.57
N LEU A 384 -38.79 -14.14 9.70
CA LEU A 384 -39.53 -15.34 10.15
C LEU A 384 -40.12 -15.12 11.52
N ASN A 385 -39.32 -14.68 12.49
CA ASN A 385 -39.79 -14.43 13.87
C ASN A 385 -40.86 -13.32 13.87
N LYS A 386 -40.68 -12.26 13.14
CA LYS A 386 -41.67 -11.20 13.00
C LYS A 386 -42.99 -11.71 12.45
N LYS A 387 -42.96 -12.56 11.41
CA LYS A 387 -44.16 -13.13 10.80
C LYS A 387 -44.79 -14.17 11.73
N LYS A 388 -44.02 -15.01 12.43
CA LYS A 388 -44.53 -15.94 13.44
C LYS A 388 -45.23 -15.19 14.56
N ASN A 389 -44.67 -14.11 15.08
CA ASN A 389 -45.31 -13.29 16.11
C ASN A 389 -46.62 -12.66 15.58
N GLN A 390 -46.63 -12.15 14.33
CA GLN A 390 -47.83 -11.60 13.72
C GLN A 390 -48.91 -12.69 13.50
N LEU A 391 -48.54 -13.88 13.04
CA LEU A 391 -49.42 -15.02 12.88
C LEU A 391 -50.00 -15.46 14.21
N HIS A 392 -49.19 -15.50 15.28
CA HIS A 392 -49.59 -15.85 16.64
C HIS A 392 -50.70 -14.91 17.15
N LEU A 393 -50.54 -13.60 16.99
CA LEU A 393 -51.54 -12.60 17.35
C LEU A 393 -52.85 -12.81 16.55
N LEU A 394 -52.73 -13.02 15.22
CA LEU A 394 -53.88 -13.21 14.37
C LEU A 394 -54.65 -14.53 14.66
N LYS A 395 -53.93 -15.60 15.04
CA LYS A 395 -54.55 -16.86 15.49
C LYS A 395 -55.36 -16.67 16.79
N GLY A 396 -54.86 -15.89 17.75
CA GLY A 396 -55.60 -15.49 18.93
C GLY A 396 -56.89 -14.72 18.58
N LEU A 397 -56.73 -13.71 17.69
CA LEU A 397 -57.88 -12.95 17.20
C LEU A 397 -58.89 -13.81 16.47
N SER A 398 -58.50 -14.77 15.65
CA SER A 398 -59.44 -15.66 14.92
C SER A 398 -60.30 -16.48 15.84
N LYS A 399 -59.80 -16.95 16.99
CA LYS A 399 -60.59 -17.67 18.01
C LYS A 399 -61.72 -16.80 18.57
N ILE A 400 -61.45 -15.52 18.79
CA ILE A 400 -62.43 -14.55 19.32
C ILE A 400 -63.46 -14.15 18.24
N LEU A 401 -62.99 -14.00 17.00
CA LEU A 401 -63.89 -13.67 15.86
C LEU A 401 -64.92 -14.79 15.57
N LEU A 402 -64.69 -16.03 16.05
CA LEU A 402 -65.67 -17.11 15.96
C LEU A 402 -66.84 -16.94 16.97
N ASP A 403 -66.62 -16.21 18.06
CA ASP A 403 -67.65 -15.95 19.10
C ASP A 403 -67.45 -14.55 19.70
N ILE A 404 -67.77 -13.53 18.91
CA ILE A 404 -67.62 -12.12 19.26
C ILE A 404 -68.50 -11.72 20.42
N ASP A 405 -69.71 -12.26 20.48
CA ASP A 405 -70.68 -11.94 21.53
C ASP A 405 -70.17 -12.37 22.90
N LYS A 406 -69.51 -13.52 22.94
CA LYS A 406 -68.86 -14.00 24.15
C LYS A 406 -67.70 -13.09 24.57
N ALA A 407 -66.91 -12.61 23.65
CA ALA A 407 -65.82 -11.67 23.95
C ALA A 407 -66.33 -10.35 24.51
N ILE A 408 -67.35 -9.77 23.88
CA ILE A 408 -67.99 -8.53 24.31
C ILE A 408 -68.61 -8.74 25.71
N LYS A 409 -69.21 -9.90 25.96
CA LYS A 409 -69.82 -10.24 27.23
C LYS A 409 -68.76 -10.31 28.33
N ILE A 410 -67.64 -11.00 28.11
CA ILE A 410 -66.53 -11.11 29.08
C ILE A 410 -66.02 -9.70 29.41
N VAL A 411 -65.69 -8.88 28.45
CA VAL A 411 -65.17 -7.51 28.66
C VAL A 411 -66.17 -6.64 29.42
N ARG A 412 -67.44 -6.77 29.15
CA ARG A 412 -68.50 -5.96 29.73
C ARG A 412 -68.88 -6.40 31.16
N GLU A 413 -68.80 -7.70 31.50
CA GLU A 413 -69.12 -8.26 32.79
C GLU A 413 -67.91 -8.27 33.74
N THR A 414 -66.70 -7.94 33.28
CA THR A 414 -65.49 -7.83 34.13
C THR A 414 -65.53 -6.48 34.86
N GLU A 415 -65.39 -6.57 36.23
CA GLU A 415 -65.48 -5.38 37.09
C GLU A 415 -64.20 -4.53 37.08
N SER A 416 -63.00 -5.16 36.93
CA SER A 416 -61.70 -4.48 36.95
C SER A 416 -61.04 -4.57 35.59
N GLU A 417 -60.46 -3.46 35.13
CA GLU A 417 -59.68 -3.39 33.89
C GLU A 417 -58.53 -4.38 33.85
N SER A 418 -57.87 -4.61 35.02
CA SER A 418 -56.75 -5.56 35.15
C SER A 418 -57.19 -7.03 35.02
N GLU A 419 -58.46 -7.36 35.15
CA GLU A 419 -58.98 -8.71 35.00
C GLU A 419 -59.50 -9.04 33.59
N VAL A 420 -59.61 -8.06 32.71
CA VAL A 420 -60.10 -8.24 31.33
C VAL A 420 -59.20 -9.21 30.56
N VAL A 421 -57.89 -9.03 30.61
CA VAL A 421 -56.94 -9.91 29.94
C VAL A 421 -56.97 -11.35 30.51
N PRO A 422 -56.88 -11.58 31.82
CA PRO A 422 -57.04 -12.92 32.40
C PRO A 422 -58.36 -13.61 32.04
N ASN A 423 -59.48 -12.87 32.05
CA ASN A 423 -60.78 -13.42 31.71
C ASN A 423 -60.92 -13.80 30.24
N LEU A 424 -60.33 -13.01 29.30
CA LEU A 424 -60.23 -13.38 27.90
C LEU A 424 -59.35 -14.61 27.68
N MET A 425 -58.23 -14.73 28.42
CA MET A 425 -57.37 -15.90 28.34
C MET A 425 -58.13 -17.18 28.71
N ILE A 426 -58.83 -17.18 29.83
CA ILE A 426 -59.62 -18.31 30.31
C ILE A 426 -60.77 -18.60 29.36
N GLY A 427 -61.49 -17.55 28.91
CA GLY A 427 -62.69 -17.67 28.06
C GLY A 427 -62.44 -18.27 26.69
N PHE A 428 -61.28 -18.02 26.10
CA PHE A 428 -60.93 -18.41 24.72
C PHE A 428 -59.75 -19.37 24.63
N GLY A 429 -59.08 -19.67 25.71
CA GLY A 429 -57.86 -20.52 25.73
C GLY A 429 -56.75 -19.88 24.88
N ILE A 430 -56.52 -18.62 25.08
CA ILE A 430 -55.46 -17.80 24.43
C ILE A 430 -54.45 -17.38 25.50
N ASP A 431 -53.24 -17.02 25.08
CA ASP A 431 -52.21 -16.48 25.98
C ASP A 431 -52.37 -14.99 26.24
N GLU A 432 -51.59 -14.46 27.19
CA GLU A 432 -51.63 -13.05 27.60
C GLU A 432 -51.41 -12.08 26.45
N ILE A 433 -50.38 -12.33 25.60
CA ILE A 433 -50.03 -11.46 24.48
C ILE A 433 -51.17 -11.42 23.43
N GLN A 434 -51.83 -12.57 23.20
CA GLN A 434 -52.99 -12.66 22.33
C GLN A 434 -54.19 -11.93 22.91
N ALA A 435 -54.43 -12.12 24.23
CA ALA A 435 -55.54 -11.50 24.94
C ALA A 435 -55.41 -9.98 24.99
N GLU A 436 -54.25 -9.46 25.28
CA GLU A 436 -53.96 -8.04 25.27
C GLU A 436 -54.15 -7.41 23.88
N TYR A 437 -53.60 -8.06 22.82
CA TYR A 437 -53.82 -7.62 21.44
C TYR A 437 -55.31 -7.55 21.08
N VAL A 438 -56.08 -8.44 21.57
CA VAL A 438 -57.53 -8.48 21.33
C VAL A 438 -58.28 -7.44 22.14
N ALA A 439 -57.92 -7.24 23.42
CA ALA A 439 -58.51 -6.22 24.27
C ALA A 439 -58.40 -4.80 23.69
N GLU A 440 -57.29 -4.55 23.00
CA GLU A 440 -57.02 -3.25 22.33
C GLU A 440 -57.71 -3.08 20.98
N ILE A 441 -58.49 -4.08 20.45
CA ILE A 441 -59.05 -4.00 19.15
C ILE A 441 -60.18 -2.98 19.06
N LYS A 442 -60.19 -2.15 18.04
CA LYS A 442 -61.24 -1.13 17.84
C LYS A 442 -62.55 -1.80 17.43
N LEU A 443 -63.64 -1.46 18.09
CA LEU A 443 -65.00 -2.00 17.81
C LEU A 443 -65.36 -2.01 16.30
N ARG A 444 -64.94 -0.99 15.56
CA ARG A 444 -65.15 -0.95 14.07
C ARG A 444 -64.50 -2.10 13.30
N HIS A 445 -63.52 -2.78 13.90
CA HIS A 445 -62.80 -3.90 13.29
C HIS A 445 -63.47 -5.27 13.57
N LEU A 446 -64.59 -5.30 14.27
CA LEU A 446 -65.38 -6.52 14.53
C LEU A 446 -66.42 -6.78 13.43
N ASN A 447 -66.29 -6.17 12.25
CA ASN A 447 -67.19 -6.38 11.14
C ASN A 447 -66.77 -7.58 10.26
N ARG A 448 -67.71 -8.14 9.50
CA ARG A 448 -67.52 -9.33 8.66
C ARG A 448 -66.39 -9.19 7.64
N GLU A 449 -66.27 -8.01 7.05
CA GLU A 449 -65.24 -7.74 6.04
C GLU A 449 -63.82 -7.81 6.62
N TYR A 450 -63.64 -7.23 7.80
CA TYR A 450 -62.35 -7.28 8.53
C TYR A 450 -62.00 -8.72 8.92
N ILE A 451 -62.97 -9.51 9.38
CA ILE A 451 -62.75 -10.93 9.76
C ILE A 451 -62.28 -11.75 8.56
N LEU A 452 -62.96 -11.64 7.42
CA LEU A 452 -62.62 -12.36 6.18
C LEU A 452 -61.21 -11.94 5.68
N LYS A 453 -60.87 -10.66 5.82
CA LYS A 453 -59.55 -10.18 5.49
C LYS A 453 -58.48 -10.80 6.38
N ARG A 454 -58.72 -10.88 7.69
CA ARG A 454 -57.74 -11.47 8.65
C ARG A 454 -57.55 -12.97 8.46
N ILE A 455 -58.57 -13.72 8.08
CA ILE A 455 -58.41 -15.13 7.71
C ILE A 455 -57.50 -15.27 6.48
N LYS A 456 -57.69 -14.42 5.50
CA LYS A 456 -56.82 -14.41 4.32
C LYS A 456 -55.38 -14.01 4.63
N ASP A 457 -55.22 -13.05 5.54
CA ASP A 457 -53.87 -12.64 6.04
C ASP A 457 -53.16 -13.80 6.76
N ILE A 458 -53.91 -14.66 7.50
CA ILE A 458 -53.39 -15.84 8.15
C ILE A 458 -52.83 -16.86 7.15
N GLU A 459 -53.62 -17.23 6.14
CA GLU A 459 -53.17 -18.14 5.07
C GLU A 459 -51.92 -17.62 4.35
N GLN A 460 -51.90 -16.32 4.04
CA GLN A 460 -50.77 -15.71 3.39
C GLN A 460 -49.53 -15.77 4.29
N LEU A 461 -49.63 -15.44 5.58
CA LEU A 461 -48.54 -15.49 6.52
C LEU A 461 -48.02 -16.93 6.75
N GLU A 462 -48.89 -17.92 6.77
CA GLU A 462 -48.48 -19.33 6.88
C GLU A 462 -47.64 -19.76 5.67
N ASN A 463 -48.06 -19.39 4.45
CA ASN A 463 -47.29 -19.64 3.23
C ASN A 463 -45.92 -18.92 3.24
N GLU A 464 -45.90 -17.65 3.65
CA GLU A 464 -44.67 -16.87 3.75
C GLU A 464 -43.69 -17.42 4.81
N ILE A 465 -44.23 -17.95 5.92
CA ILE A 465 -43.45 -18.65 6.98
C ILE A 465 -42.78 -19.90 6.41
N VAL A 466 -43.56 -20.73 5.69
CA VAL A 466 -43.05 -21.95 5.04
C VAL A 466 -41.95 -21.62 4.04
N GLU A 467 -42.10 -20.57 3.23
CA GLU A 467 -41.07 -20.11 2.29
C GLU A 467 -39.79 -19.68 3.02
N LEU A 468 -39.90 -18.92 4.13
CA LEU A 468 -38.76 -18.47 4.91
C LEU A 468 -38.03 -19.62 5.60
N GLU A 469 -38.79 -20.59 6.17
CA GLU A 469 -38.22 -21.80 6.74
C GLU A 469 -37.51 -22.66 5.69
N ASP A 470 -38.07 -22.76 4.51
CA ASP A 470 -37.48 -23.45 3.40
C ASP A 470 -36.16 -22.79 2.90
N ILE A 471 -36.10 -21.47 2.90
CA ILE A 471 -34.83 -20.73 2.62
C ILE A 471 -33.77 -21.05 3.68
N LEU A 472 -34.13 -21.05 4.96
CA LEU A 472 -33.21 -21.36 6.08
C LEU A 472 -32.72 -22.80 6.07
N SER A 473 -33.52 -23.74 5.56
CA SER A 473 -33.18 -25.16 5.49
C SER A 473 -32.02 -25.45 4.52
N SER A 474 -31.69 -24.56 3.57
CA SER A 474 -30.74 -24.84 2.49
C SER A 474 -29.76 -23.68 2.23
N LYS A 475 -28.47 -23.95 2.47
CA LYS A 475 -27.38 -23.01 2.09
C LYS A 475 -27.44 -22.65 0.60
N ASN A 476 -27.86 -23.57 -0.26
CA ASN A 476 -27.97 -23.31 -1.70
C ASN A 476 -29.10 -22.32 -2.04
N LYS A 477 -30.21 -22.29 -1.28
CA LYS A 477 -31.26 -21.30 -1.48
C LYS A 477 -30.81 -19.92 -1.07
N MET A 478 -30.10 -19.80 0.04
CA MET A 478 -29.48 -18.54 0.46
C MET A 478 -28.44 -18.04 -0.55
N LYS A 479 -27.61 -18.95 -1.12
CA LYS A 479 -26.69 -18.59 -2.23
C LYS A 479 -27.43 -18.04 -3.47
N LYS A 480 -28.57 -18.59 -3.83
CA LYS A 480 -29.38 -18.06 -4.95
C LYS A 480 -29.87 -16.63 -4.67
N ILE A 481 -30.17 -16.28 -3.44
CA ILE A 481 -30.53 -14.91 -3.05
C ILE A 481 -29.33 -13.98 -3.28
N ILE A 482 -28.13 -14.36 -2.83
CA ILE A 482 -26.91 -13.57 -3.05
C ILE A 482 -26.66 -13.35 -4.55
N ILE A 483 -26.76 -14.39 -5.36
CA ILE A 483 -26.58 -14.29 -6.81
C ILE A 483 -27.55 -13.27 -7.41
N LYS A 484 -28.83 -13.35 -7.05
CA LYS A 484 -29.83 -12.40 -7.51
C LYS A 484 -29.55 -10.96 -7.07
N GLU A 485 -29.11 -10.77 -5.83
CA GLU A 485 -28.69 -9.45 -5.31
C GLU A 485 -27.51 -8.90 -6.11
N LEU A 486 -26.46 -9.69 -6.35
CA LEU A 486 -25.29 -9.29 -7.12
C LEU A 486 -25.65 -8.91 -8.57
N GLU A 487 -26.54 -9.69 -9.23
CA GLU A 487 -27.03 -9.38 -10.57
C GLU A 487 -27.82 -8.05 -10.59
N GLN A 488 -28.61 -7.77 -9.56
CA GLN A 488 -29.35 -6.51 -9.43
C GLN A 488 -28.42 -5.32 -9.19
N VAL A 489 -27.42 -5.48 -8.31
CA VAL A 489 -26.41 -4.45 -8.04
C VAL A 489 -25.65 -4.11 -9.31
N THR A 490 -25.17 -5.13 -10.03
CA THR A 490 -24.48 -4.93 -11.32
C THR A 490 -25.36 -4.16 -12.31
N LYS A 491 -26.59 -4.60 -12.52
CA LYS A 491 -27.53 -3.95 -13.46
C LYS A 491 -27.80 -2.48 -13.11
N LYS A 492 -27.78 -2.13 -11.81
CA LYS A 492 -28.15 -0.80 -11.32
C LYS A 492 -26.99 0.17 -11.26
N TYR A 493 -25.78 -0.30 -10.97
CA TYR A 493 -24.65 0.54 -10.62
C TYR A 493 -23.39 0.34 -11.47
N ASP A 494 -23.36 -0.64 -12.39
CA ASP A 494 -22.23 -0.77 -13.30
C ASP A 494 -22.14 0.42 -14.25
N ASN A 495 -20.98 1.08 -14.25
CA ASN A 495 -20.70 2.23 -15.11
C ASN A 495 -19.62 1.91 -16.17
N GLY A 496 -19.35 0.63 -16.38
CA GLY A 496 -18.26 0.17 -17.24
C GLY A 496 -16.88 0.45 -16.67
N ARG A 497 -15.88 -0.09 -17.33
CA ARG A 497 -14.47 0.03 -16.96
C ARG A 497 -13.95 1.43 -17.26
N LYS A 498 -13.15 2.01 -16.35
CA LYS A 498 -12.49 3.31 -16.51
C LYS A 498 -11.07 3.18 -17.08
N SER A 499 -10.31 2.22 -16.55
CA SER A 499 -8.94 1.96 -17.01
C SER A 499 -8.96 1.00 -18.20
N GLU A 500 -8.23 1.33 -19.25
CA GLU A 500 -8.03 0.45 -20.41
C GLU A 500 -6.89 -0.53 -20.15
N ILE A 501 -6.97 -1.75 -20.72
CA ILE A 501 -5.93 -2.78 -20.53
C ILE A 501 -5.07 -2.82 -21.79
N LEU A 502 -3.75 -2.66 -21.61
CA LEU A 502 -2.76 -2.84 -22.66
C LEU A 502 -2.11 -4.23 -22.52
N TYR A 503 -2.42 -5.14 -23.44
CA TYR A 503 -1.89 -6.51 -23.47
C TYR A 503 -0.50 -6.61 -24.09
N SER A 504 -0.10 -5.63 -24.90
CA SER A 504 1.24 -5.53 -25.50
C SER A 504 1.67 -4.08 -25.55
N ILE A 505 2.94 -3.85 -25.32
CA ILE A 505 3.60 -2.56 -25.51
C ILE A 505 4.40 -2.67 -26.80
N ASP A 506 4.37 -1.65 -27.62
CA ASP A 506 5.24 -1.59 -28.82
C ASP A 506 6.69 -1.36 -28.36
N GLU A 507 7.45 -2.44 -28.22
CA GLU A 507 8.83 -2.42 -27.75
C GLU A 507 9.72 -1.61 -28.67
N SER A 508 9.39 -1.48 -29.96
CA SER A 508 10.17 -0.70 -30.92
C SER A 508 10.17 0.81 -30.59
N VAL A 509 9.13 1.31 -29.93
CA VAL A 509 9.04 2.71 -29.46
C VAL A 509 9.79 2.88 -28.13
N GLU A 510 9.84 1.84 -27.29
CA GLU A 510 10.53 1.89 -25.99
C GLU A 510 12.05 1.77 -26.09
N GLU A 511 12.59 1.04 -27.07
CA GLU A 511 14.03 0.92 -27.31
C GLU A 511 14.69 2.23 -27.80
N ALA A 512 13.91 3.18 -28.29
CA ALA A 512 14.40 4.43 -28.89
C ALA A 512 14.83 5.54 -27.90
N VAL A 513 14.82 5.29 -26.60
CA VAL A 513 15.39 6.24 -25.62
C VAL A 513 16.89 5.98 -25.50
N GLU A 514 17.67 6.49 -26.45
CA GLU A 514 19.12 6.44 -26.36
C GLU A 514 19.62 7.31 -25.19
N ILE A 515 20.30 6.66 -24.23
CA ILE A 515 21.12 7.39 -23.25
C ILE A 515 22.22 8.12 -24.02
N PRO A 516 22.36 9.45 -23.84
CA PRO A 516 23.39 10.19 -24.57
C PRO A 516 24.77 9.67 -24.19
N ASP A 517 25.57 9.34 -25.21
CA ASP A 517 26.93 8.84 -25.07
C ASP A 517 27.91 9.98 -25.06
N TYR A 518 28.58 10.20 -23.94
CA TYR A 518 29.66 11.17 -23.80
C TYR A 518 30.62 10.77 -22.68
N PRO A 519 31.91 11.09 -22.79
CA PRO A 519 32.89 10.77 -21.77
C PRO A 519 32.70 11.60 -20.49
N VAL A 520 32.78 10.93 -19.35
CA VAL A 520 32.69 11.54 -18.03
C VAL A 520 33.81 11.04 -17.14
N THR A 521 34.18 11.86 -16.17
CA THR A 521 35.08 11.47 -15.08
C THR A 521 34.30 11.45 -13.79
N LEU A 522 34.41 10.34 -13.07
CA LEU A 522 33.77 10.10 -11.80
C LEU A 522 34.73 10.37 -10.65
N PHE A 523 34.26 11.08 -9.65
CA PHE A 523 34.95 11.36 -8.40
C PHE A 523 34.13 10.77 -7.27
N ILE A 524 34.73 9.84 -6.53
CA ILE A 524 34.09 9.12 -5.44
C ILE A 524 34.91 9.37 -4.17
N THR A 525 34.27 9.60 -3.03
CA THR A 525 34.94 9.76 -1.76
C THR A 525 34.74 8.56 -0.85
N GLU A 526 35.60 8.37 0.14
CA GLU A 526 35.50 7.29 1.13
C GLU A 526 34.19 7.35 1.92
N HIS A 527 33.67 8.55 2.19
CA HIS A 527 32.39 8.72 2.87
C HIS A 527 31.15 8.57 1.95
N GLY A 528 31.33 8.17 0.68
CA GLY A 528 30.26 7.83 -0.24
C GLY A 528 29.64 9.03 -0.99
N TYR A 529 30.34 10.13 -1.14
CA TYR A 529 29.95 11.19 -2.07
C TYR A 529 30.43 10.88 -3.49
N PHE A 530 29.57 11.18 -4.46
CA PHE A 530 29.77 10.85 -5.87
C PHE A 530 29.55 12.09 -6.74
N LYS A 531 30.48 12.34 -7.65
CA LYS A 531 30.36 13.40 -8.64
C LYS A 531 30.61 12.83 -10.03
N LYS A 532 29.80 13.28 -10.98
CA LYS A 532 29.99 13.04 -12.41
C LYS A 532 30.28 14.36 -13.09
N ILE A 533 31.42 14.48 -13.72
CA ILE A 533 31.86 15.68 -14.43
C ILE A 533 32.16 15.28 -15.89
N LYS A 534 31.65 16.05 -16.86
CA LYS A 534 32.01 15.84 -18.26
C LYS A 534 33.50 16.08 -18.44
N THR A 535 34.21 15.11 -19.03
CA THR A 535 35.68 15.19 -19.23
C THR A 535 36.08 16.46 -19.95
N ALA A 536 35.27 16.97 -20.89
CA ALA A 536 35.49 18.24 -21.57
C ALA A 536 35.50 19.46 -20.61
N ASN A 537 34.73 19.39 -19.51
CA ASN A 537 34.65 20.49 -18.53
C ASN A 537 35.74 20.42 -17.46
N LEU A 538 36.41 19.28 -17.34
CA LEU A 538 37.44 19.05 -16.31
C LEU A 538 38.65 19.94 -16.50
N ARG A 539 39.02 20.23 -17.79
CA ARG A 539 40.18 21.06 -18.12
C ARG A 539 40.09 22.51 -17.62
N MET A 540 38.88 22.95 -17.25
CA MET A 540 38.61 24.32 -16.75
C MET A 540 38.17 24.30 -15.26
N SER A 541 38.17 23.14 -14.60
CA SER A 541 37.72 23.01 -13.21
C SER A 541 38.91 23.14 -12.23
N GLY A 542 38.69 23.87 -11.14
CA GLY A 542 39.64 23.91 -10.00
C GLY A 542 39.63 22.61 -9.18
N GLU A 543 40.23 22.66 -8.00
CA GLU A 543 40.26 21.53 -7.07
C GLU A 543 38.86 21.03 -6.71
N GLN A 544 38.77 19.71 -6.48
CA GLN A 544 37.51 19.05 -6.09
C GLN A 544 37.12 19.41 -4.68
N LYS A 545 35.95 20.02 -4.47
CA LYS A 545 35.41 20.26 -3.16
C LYS A 545 34.96 18.93 -2.55
N ILE A 546 35.56 18.55 -1.44
CA ILE A 546 35.20 17.38 -0.62
C ILE A 546 34.71 17.82 0.76
N LYS A 547 34.07 16.94 1.49
CA LYS A 547 33.64 17.20 2.87
C LYS A 547 34.87 17.20 3.78
N GLU A 548 34.87 18.01 4.82
CA GLU A 548 35.96 18.07 5.80
C GLU A 548 36.16 16.69 6.45
N GLY A 549 37.42 16.20 6.43
CA GLY A 549 37.78 14.87 6.94
C GLY A 549 37.45 13.69 5.99
N ASP A 550 37.07 13.94 4.75
CA ASP A 550 36.84 12.91 3.72
C ASP A 550 38.04 12.80 2.76
N THR A 551 38.19 11.67 2.09
CA THR A 551 39.30 11.38 1.18
C THR A 551 38.76 11.06 -0.21
N LEU A 552 39.40 11.61 -1.26
CA LEU A 552 39.03 11.30 -2.63
C LEU A 552 39.69 9.99 -3.07
N LEU A 553 38.88 9.08 -3.60
CA LEU A 553 39.36 7.86 -4.25
C LEU A 553 39.89 8.16 -5.65
N PRO A 554 40.68 7.26 -6.29
CA PRO A 554 41.16 7.45 -7.63
C PRO A 554 40.05 7.78 -8.63
N GLU A 555 40.31 8.73 -9.53
CA GLU A 555 39.39 9.14 -10.59
C GLU A 555 39.10 7.97 -11.56
N ILE A 556 37.87 7.87 -12.03
CA ILE A 556 37.47 6.84 -12.98
C ILE A 556 36.92 7.51 -14.22
N GLU A 557 37.57 7.31 -15.36
CA GLU A 557 37.07 7.75 -16.67
C GLU A 557 36.14 6.68 -17.26
N CYS A 558 34.96 7.09 -17.73
CA CYS A 558 33.97 6.17 -18.27
C CYS A 558 32.99 6.87 -19.23
N SER A 559 32.07 6.13 -19.84
CA SER A 559 30.97 6.67 -20.60
C SER A 559 29.73 6.94 -19.71
N ASN A 560 28.95 7.95 -20.05
CA ASN A 560 27.64 8.20 -19.44
C ASN A 560 26.67 7.01 -19.59
N LYS A 561 26.93 6.08 -20.54
CA LYS A 561 26.12 4.86 -20.73
C LYS A 561 26.50 3.72 -19.80
N ASP A 562 27.66 3.78 -19.14
CA ASP A 562 28.18 2.69 -18.33
C ASP A 562 27.31 2.44 -17.08
N GLU A 563 27.43 1.23 -16.53
CA GLU A 563 26.76 0.83 -15.30
C GLU A 563 27.70 0.89 -14.10
N LEU A 564 27.12 1.20 -12.94
CA LEU A 564 27.79 1.28 -11.65
C LEU A 564 27.34 0.13 -10.74
N LEU A 565 28.30 -0.58 -10.16
CA LEU A 565 28.05 -1.60 -9.14
C LEU A 565 28.70 -1.15 -7.82
N PHE A 566 27.88 -0.76 -6.84
CA PHE A 566 28.33 -0.35 -5.51
C PHE A 566 28.28 -1.53 -4.56
N PHE A 567 29.41 -2.13 -4.26
CA PHE A 567 29.54 -3.21 -3.26
C PHE A 567 29.60 -2.62 -1.87
N THR A 568 28.87 -3.23 -0.91
CA THR A 568 28.74 -2.71 0.45
C THR A 568 29.31 -3.67 1.49
N ASN A 569 29.63 -3.14 2.69
CA ASN A 569 30.11 -3.91 3.83
C ASN A 569 29.12 -4.98 4.34
N GLN A 570 27.85 -4.93 3.92
CA GLN A 570 26.83 -5.92 4.22
C GLN A 570 26.71 -7.03 3.16
N CYS A 571 27.75 -7.24 2.36
CA CYS A 571 27.79 -8.24 1.28
C CYS A 571 26.66 -8.08 0.25
N GLN A 572 26.28 -6.84 -0.03
CA GLN A 572 25.27 -6.49 -1.02
C GLN A 572 25.91 -5.71 -2.16
N VAL A 573 25.23 -5.67 -3.33
CA VAL A 573 25.62 -4.80 -4.42
C VAL A 573 24.41 -4.04 -4.94
N TYR A 574 24.55 -2.73 -5.07
CA TYR A 574 23.56 -1.86 -5.67
C TYR A 574 23.97 -1.53 -7.10
N LYS A 575 22.99 -1.55 -8.00
CA LYS A 575 23.17 -1.28 -9.42
C LYS A 575 22.56 0.08 -9.78
N ALA A 576 23.30 0.89 -10.48
CA ALA A 576 22.84 2.16 -11.03
C ALA A 576 23.50 2.40 -12.40
N LYS A 577 22.95 3.31 -13.19
CA LYS A 577 23.61 3.80 -14.42
C LYS A 577 24.34 5.09 -14.11
N VAL A 578 25.43 5.34 -14.83
CA VAL A 578 26.13 6.63 -14.73
C VAL A 578 25.19 7.79 -15.05
N ASP A 579 24.23 7.59 -15.99
CA ASP A 579 23.20 8.57 -16.35
C ASP A 579 22.20 8.87 -15.21
N ASP A 580 22.04 7.99 -14.22
CA ASP A 580 21.18 8.23 -13.05
C ASP A 580 21.71 9.36 -12.14
N PHE A 581 22.99 9.73 -12.28
CA PHE A 581 23.64 10.79 -11.54
C PHE A 581 23.72 12.08 -12.38
N ALA A 582 23.42 13.21 -11.75
CA ALA A 582 23.47 14.49 -12.44
C ALA A 582 24.91 14.92 -12.79
N ASP A 583 25.08 15.58 -13.94
CA ASP A 583 26.36 16.26 -14.25
C ASP A 583 26.61 17.38 -13.25
N THR A 584 27.76 17.39 -12.60
CA THR A 584 28.12 18.34 -11.55
C THR A 584 29.36 19.16 -11.88
N LYS A 585 29.76 20.07 -10.98
CA LYS A 585 30.97 20.89 -11.05
C LYS A 585 31.91 20.51 -9.91
N ALA A 586 33.19 20.76 -10.06
CA ALA A 586 34.20 20.53 -9.03
C ALA A 586 33.88 21.22 -7.68
N SER A 587 33.25 22.40 -7.75
CA SER A 587 32.94 23.25 -6.58
C SER A 587 31.79 22.76 -5.70
N VAL A 588 31.09 21.66 -6.04
CA VAL A 588 29.98 21.08 -5.22
C VAL A 588 30.44 19.79 -4.56
N LEU A 589 29.76 19.35 -3.50
CA LEU A 589 30.09 18.09 -2.80
C LEU A 589 29.69 16.84 -3.59
N GLY A 590 28.74 16.95 -4.51
CA GLY A 590 28.20 15.81 -5.24
C GLY A 590 26.98 15.19 -4.54
N GLU A 591 26.55 14.02 -5.06
CA GLU A 591 25.40 13.28 -4.54
C GLU A 591 25.89 12.24 -3.49
N TYR A 592 25.12 12.07 -2.40
CA TYR A 592 25.41 11.07 -1.39
C TYR A 592 24.82 9.72 -1.79
N VAL A 593 25.66 8.76 -2.16
CA VAL A 593 25.28 7.47 -2.74
C VAL A 593 24.39 6.64 -1.79
N PRO A 594 24.70 6.50 -0.49
CA PRO A 594 23.83 5.74 0.40
C PRO A 594 22.40 6.29 0.48
N GLY A 595 22.24 7.61 0.53
CA GLY A 595 20.92 8.25 0.53
C GLY A 595 20.18 8.11 -0.80
N LYS A 596 20.88 8.22 -1.93
CA LYS A 596 20.28 8.10 -3.27
C LYS A 596 19.82 6.68 -3.59
N LEU A 597 20.55 5.67 -3.11
CA LEU A 597 20.26 4.25 -3.36
C LEU A 597 19.47 3.59 -2.21
N GLU A 598 19.00 4.37 -1.24
CA GLU A 598 18.19 3.91 -0.09
C GLU A 598 18.89 2.76 0.66
N MET A 599 20.19 2.91 0.91
CA MET A 599 20.98 1.95 1.69
C MET A 599 20.59 1.99 3.17
N ALA A 600 20.82 0.90 3.91
CA ALA A 600 20.58 0.86 5.35
C ALA A 600 21.52 1.84 6.09
N GLU A 601 21.14 2.27 7.30
CA GLU A 601 21.82 3.32 8.06
C GLU A 601 23.30 2.99 8.37
N ASP A 602 23.63 1.69 8.57
CA ASP A 602 24.97 1.18 8.83
C ASP A 602 25.66 0.60 7.58
N GLU A 603 25.10 0.78 6.39
CA GLU A 603 25.62 0.22 5.16
C GLU A 603 26.54 1.22 4.46
N GLN A 604 27.78 0.80 4.17
CA GLN A 604 28.82 1.63 3.54
C GLN A 604 29.31 0.98 2.26
N VAL A 605 29.60 1.80 1.25
CA VAL A 605 30.22 1.35 0.00
C VAL A 605 31.68 1.01 0.27
N VAL A 606 32.08 -0.22 -0.03
CA VAL A 606 33.47 -0.70 0.11
C VAL A 606 34.21 -0.75 -1.21
N TYR A 607 33.48 -0.84 -2.34
CA TYR A 607 34.07 -0.82 -3.67
C TYR A 607 33.01 -0.41 -4.72
N THR A 608 33.44 0.37 -5.71
CA THR A 608 32.62 0.75 -6.86
C THR A 608 33.26 0.23 -8.14
N ALA A 609 32.56 -0.66 -8.85
CA ALA A 609 32.96 -1.09 -10.17
C ALA A 609 32.19 -0.31 -11.23
N VAL A 610 32.89 0.18 -12.25
CA VAL A 610 32.31 0.79 -13.45
C VAL A 610 32.46 -0.21 -14.57
N ILE A 611 31.35 -0.54 -15.24
CA ILE A 611 31.31 -1.56 -16.28
C ILE A 611 30.56 -1.05 -17.49
N SER A 612 31.10 -1.29 -18.68
CA SER A 612 30.43 -1.08 -19.97
C SER A 612 29.61 -2.32 -20.39
N ASP A 613 30.08 -3.45 -19.96
CA ASP A 613 29.46 -4.77 -20.19
C ASP A 613 29.71 -5.66 -18.96
N TYR A 614 29.12 -6.84 -18.95
CA TYR A 614 29.30 -7.83 -17.85
C TYR A 614 30.43 -8.82 -18.16
N THR A 615 31.51 -8.36 -18.78
CA THR A 615 32.74 -9.15 -19.04
C THR A 615 33.74 -8.94 -17.91
N GLY A 616 34.74 -9.84 -17.80
CA GLY A 616 35.77 -9.78 -16.76
C GLY A 616 35.36 -10.39 -15.43
N TYR A 617 36.07 -10.04 -14.39
CA TYR A 617 35.98 -10.72 -13.10
C TYR A 617 36.01 -9.74 -11.93
N MET A 618 35.20 -10.00 -10.90
CA MET A 618 35.37 -9.41 -9.57
C MET A 618 36.31 -10.28 -8.74
N ILE A 619 37.34 -9.67 -8.20
CA ILE A 619 38.27 -10.29 -7.26
C ILE A 619 37.95 -9.81 -5.86
N PHE A 620 37.74 -10.72 -4.92
CA PHE A 620 37.53 -10.45 -3.50
C PHE A 620 38.65 -11.12 -2.71
N VAL A 621 39.38 -10.36 -1.92
CA VAL A 621 40.38 -10.88 -1.00
C VAL A 621 39.89 -10.66 0.42
N PHE A 622 39.91 -11.74 1.19
CA PHE A 622 39.44 -11.77 2.57
C PHE A 622 40.57 -11.71 3.57
N GLU A 623 40.32 -11.17 4.76
CA GLU A 623 41.32 -11.07 5.84
C GLU A 623 41.98 -12.40 6.17
N ASN A 624 41.28 -13.52 5.99
CA ASN A 624 41.78 -14.88 6.22
C ASN A 624 42.72 -15.43 5.14
N GLY A 625 43.13 -14.62 4.17
CA GLY A 625 44.06 -14.99 3.10
C GLY A 625 43.44 -15.77 1.94
N LYS A 626 42.10 -15.87 1.87
CA LYS A 626 41.39 -16.46 0.72
C LYS A 626 41.12 -15.40 -0.34
N LEU A 627 41.07 -15.86 -1.59
CA LEU A 627 40.78 -15.05 -2.77
C LEU A 627 39.69 -15.73 -3.59
N ALA A 628 38.62 -14.96 -3.89
CA ALA A 628 37.57 -15.39 -4.79
C ALA A 628 37.67 -14.60 -6.10
N LYS A 629 37.66 -15.32 -7.22
CA LYS A 629 37.52 -14.76 -8.58
C LYS A 629 36.10 -15.11 -9.05
N VAL A 630 35.24 -14.10 -9.19
CA VAL A 630 33.82 -14.25 -9.55
C VAL A 630 33.61 -13.67 -10.93
N ASP A 631 32.96 -14.44 -11.80
CA ASP A 631 32.60 -13.99 -13.14
C ASP A 631 31.64 -12.77 -13.07
N MET A 632 31.94 -11.68 -13.76
CA MET A 632 31.13 -10.47 -13.80
C MET A 632 29.72 -10.75 -14.33
N ALA A 633 29.54 -11.68 -15.24
CA ALA A 633 28.23 -12.14 -15.74
C ALA A 633 27.29 -12.61 -14.63
N SER A 634 27.83 -13.05 -13.46
CA SER A 634 27.04 -13.45 -12.29
C SER A 634 26.25 -12.30 -11.66
N TYR A 635 26.62 -11.05 -11.94
CA TYR A 635 25.92 -9.83 -11.47
C TYR A 635 24.94 -9.28 -12.50
N ALA A 636 24.91 -9.85 -13.73
CA ALA A 636 23.89 -9.52 -14.72
C ALA A 636 22.51 -10.00 -14.25
N THR A 637 21.49 -9.20 -14.46
CA THR A 637 20.10 -9.54 -14.11
C THR A 637 19.19 -9.33 -15.31
N LYS A 638 18.29 -10.28 -15.57
CA LYS A 638 17.27 -10.16 -16.61
C LYS A 638 16.19 -9.12 -16.31
N THR A 639 16.13 -8.63 -15.05
CA THR A 639 15.17 -7.64 -14.58
C THR A 639 15.93 -6.45 -14.01
N ASN A 640 15.33 -5.25 -14.01
CA ASN A 640 15.89 -4.03 -13.42
C ASN A 640 15.98 -4.09 -11.88
N ARG A 641 16.60 -5.15 -11.35
CA ARG A 641 16.86 -5.24 -9.91
C ARG A 641 17.98 -4.28 -9.54
N LYS A 642 17.65 -3.29 -8.73
CA LYS A 642 18.61 -2.29 -8.23
C LYS A 642 19.51 -2.82 -7.10
N LYS A 643 19.15 -3.92 -6.43
CA LYS A 643 19.87 -4.49 -5.29
C LYS A 643 19.99 -6.00 -5.39
N LEU A 644 21.19 -6.54 -5.20
CA LEU A 644 21.46 -7.98 -5.10
C LEU A 644 22.07 -8.28 -3.73
N ILE A 645 21.55 -9.28 -3.06
CA ILE A 645 22.07 -9.81 -1.79
C ILE A 645 23.10 -10.91 -2.05
N ASN A 646 23.94 -11.20 -1.06
CA ASN A 646 25.01 -12.20 -1.13
C ASN A 646 25.95 -11.95 -2.34
N ALA A 647 26.38 -10.69 -2.49
CA ALA A 647 27.23 -10.29 -3.61
C ALA A 647 28.67 -10.81 -3.47
N TYR A 648 29.09 -11.14 -2.26
CA TYR A 648 30.34 -11.85 -1.93
C TYR A 648 30.16 -12.58 -0.59
N SER A 649 31.14 -13.38 -0.18
CA SER A 649 31.03 -14.20 1.04
C SER A 649 31.17 -13.40 2.33
N ASN A 650 30.28 -13.67 3.28
CA ASN A 650 30.30 -13.09 4.64
C ASN A 650 31.09 -13.93 5.68
N LYS A 651 31.74 -15.05 5.28
CA LYS A 651 32.41 -15.99 6.19
C LYS A 651 33.73 -15.46 6.76
N SER A 652 34.27 -14.38 6.21
CA SER A 652 35.44 -13.65 6.69
C SER A 652 35.30 -12.19 6.27
N PRO A 653 35.82 -11.23 7.05
CA PRO A 653 35.83 -9.83 6.63
C PRO A 653 36.53 -9.67 5.27
N LEU A 654 35.97 -8.79 4.43
CA LEU A 654 36.57 -8.42 3.16
C LEU A 654 37.76 -7.48 3.45
N ALA A 655 38.93 -7.85 2.95
CA ALA A 655 40.10 -6.96 3.03
C ALA A 655 40.02 -5.91 1.90
N GLN A 656 39.78 -6.36 0.65
CA GLN A 656 39.62 -5.48 -0.49
C GLN A 656 38.94 -6.20 -1.67
N ALA A 657 38.32 -5.44 -2.57
CA ALA A 657 37.78 -5.91 -3.83
C ALA A 657 38.35 -5.12 -5.00
N ILE A 658 38.47 -5.75 -6.16
CA ILE A 658 38.89 -5.10 -7.41
C ILE A 658 38.22 -5.75 -8.61
N TYR A 659 37.82 -4.94 -9.60
CA TYR A 659 37.35 -5.38 -10.88
C TYR A 659 38.51 -5.48 -11.86
N ILE A 660 38.61 -6.58 -12.58
CA ILE A 660 39.60 -6.77 -13.64
C ILE A 660 38.89 -7.23 -14.94
N LYS A 661 39.25 -6.64 -16.04
CA LYS A 661 38.66 -6.97 -17.34
C LYS A 661 39.31 -8.23 -17.94
N GLU A 662 40.62 -8.36 -17.74
CA GLU A 662 41.41 -9.50 -18.19
C GLU A 662 42.27 -10.02 -17.04
N ASP A 663 42.78 -11.23 -17.19
CA ASP A 663 43.69 -11.80 -16.18
C ASP A 663 44.97 -11.00 -16.05
N THR A 664 45.35 -10.71 -14.81
CA THR A 664 46.48 -9.87 -14.44
C THR A 664 47.20 -10.39 -13.20
N GLU A 665 48.35 -9.82 -12.88
CA GLU A 665 49.04 -10.10 -11.61
C GLU A 665 48.59 -9.13 -10.54
N LEU A 666 48.31 -9.65 -9.35
CA LEU A 666 47.85 -8.90 -8.18
C LEU A 666 48.87 -9.03 -7.03
N VAL A 667 49.11 -7.94 -6.34
CA VAL A 667 49.93 -7.92 -5.11
C VAL A 667 49.00 -8.00 -3.91
N ILE A 668 49.17 -9.02 -3.07
CA ILE A 668 48.46 -9.19 -1.80
C ILE A 668 49.41 -8.89 -0.66
N CYS A 669 49.06 -7.94 0.18
CA CYS A 669 49.87 -7.56 1.32
C CYS A 669 49.22 -8.02 2.64
N SER A 670 50.05 -8.55 3.56
CA SER A 670 49.61 -8.96 4.91
C SER A 670 50.04 -7.98 5.99
N SER A 671 49.38 -8.02 7.13
CA SER A 671 49.72 -7.23 8.32
C SER A 671 51.13 -7.53 8.91
N SER A 672 51.77 -8.60 8.42
CA SER A 672 53.17 -8.89 8.75
C SER A 672 54.16 -8.31 7.77
N GLY A 673 53.75 -7.44 6.84
CA GLY A 673 54.57 -6.85 5.81
C GLY A 673 54.96 -7.82 4.68
N ARG A 674 54.43 -9.04 4.65
CA ARG A 674 54.67 -9.98 3.55
C ARG A 674 53.82 -9.63 2.34
N MET A 675 54.41 -9.70 1.18
CA MET A 675 53.80 -9.46 -0.11
C MET A 675 53.77 -10.74 -0.95
N LEU A 676 52.70 -10.96 -1.68
CA LEU A 676 52.51 -12.12 -2.56
C LEU A 676 52.00 -11.67 -3.90
N LEU A 677 52.70 -11.97 -4.97
CA LEU A 677 52.29 -11.69 -6.33
C LEU A 677 51.57 -12.93 -6.88
N VAL A 678 50.33 -12.75 -7.24
CA VAL A 678 49.42 -13.83 -7.70
C VAL A 678 48.89 -13.50 -9.10
N ASN A 679 49.10 -14.44 -10.04
CA ASN A 679 48.49 -14.35 -11.35
C ASN A 679 47.06 -14.85 -11.29
N THR A 680 46.07 -14.01 -11.66
CA THR A 680 44.65 -14.34 -11.62
C THR A 680 44.24 -15.42 -12.64
N GLY A 681 45.03 -15.61 -13.74
CA GLY A 681 44.83 -16.67 -14.72
C GLY A 681 45.01 -18.11 -14.15
N ALA A 682 45.76 -18.20 -13.02
CA ALA A 682 45.89 -19.48 -12.31
C ALA A 682 44.65 -19.81 -11.42
N ILE A 683 43.66 -18.92 -11.33
CA ILE A 683 42.49 -19.08 -10.49
C ILE A 683 41.24 -19.25 -11.35
N LEU A 684 40.58 -20.39 -11.21
CA LEU A 684 39.33 -20.66 -11.94
C LEU A 684 38.21 -19.74 -11.46
N PRO A 685 37.53 -19.03 -12.38
CA PRO A 685 36.42 -18.17 -12.03
C PRO A 685 35.23 -18.99 -11.49
N LYS A 686 34.45 -18.40 -10.61
CA LYS A 686 33.23 -18.96 -10.03
C LYS A 686 32.01 -18.16 -10.47
N THR A 687 30.91 -18.85 -10.77
CA THR A 687 29.61 -18.26 -11.02
C THR A 687 28.81 -18.00 -9.73
N THR A 688 29.19 -18.66 -8.62
CA THR A 688 28.60 -18.46 -7.31
C THR A 688 29.21 -17.24 -6.65
N LYS A 689 28.41 -16.21 -6.38
CA LYS A 689 28.86 -14.92 -5.84
C LYS A 689 29.37 -15.01 -4.39
N ASP A 690 28.70 -15.74 -3.51
CA ASP A 690 28.99 -15.86 -2.07
C ASP A 690 30.12 -16.86 -1.75
N THR A 691 31.00 -17.12 -2.70
CA THR A 691 32.16 -18.02 -2.54
C THR A 691 33.32 -17.34 -1.85
N GLN A 692 34.03 -18.03 -0.97
CA GLN A 692 35.35 -17.60 -0.45
C GLN A 692 36.51 -17.88 -1.43
N GLY A 693 36.27 -18.62 -2.52
CA GLY A 693 37.30 -18.96 -3.47
C GLY A 693 38.34 -19.94 -2.92
N ILE A 694 39.60 -19.69 -3.23
CA ILE A 694 40.74 -20.53 -2.86
C ILE A 694 41.60 -19.86 -1.75
N SER A 695 42.39 -20.65 -1.03
CA SER A 695 43.41 -20.09 -0.16
C SER A 695 44.57 -19.58 -1.02
N ALA A 696 44.81 -18.25 -1.00
CA ALA A 696 45.87 -17.62 -1.77
C ALA A 696 47.10 -17.38 -0.90
N MET A 697 46.95 -16.80 0.28
CA MET A 697 48.05 -16.50 1.17
C MET A 697 47.98 -17.31 2.47
N LYS A 698 49.11 -17.98 2.84
CA LYS A 698 49.24 -18.65 4.12
C LYS A 698 49.55 -17.63 5.22
N LEU A 699 48.62 -17.48 6.16
CA LEU A 699 48.75 -16.55 7.28
C LEU A 699 48.92 -17.31 8.61
N LYS A 700 49.66 -16.73 9.55
CA LYS A 700 49.63 -17.15 10.96
C LYS A 700 48.35 -16.64 11.61
N LYS A 701 47.93 -17.27 12.73
CA LYS A 701 46.65 -16.93 13.40
C LYS A 701 46.45 -15.44 13.77
N THR A 702 47.57 -14.71 13.96
CA THR A 702 47.58 -13.30 14.36
C THR A 702 47.68 -12.32 13.18
N HIS A 703 47.83 -12.81 11.97
CA HIS A 703 48.05 -11.98 10.79
C HIS A 703 46.84 -12.06 9.84
N LYS A 704 46.56 -10.96 9.15
CA LYS A 704 45.49 -10.83 8.18
C LYS A 704 46.00 -10.17 6.91
N VAL A 705 45.24 -10.33 5.81
CA VAL A 705 45.45 -9.54 4.59
C VAL A 705 44.99 -8.12 4.89
N VAL A 706 45.72 -7.13 4.39
CA VAL A 706 45.46 -5.70 4.61
C VAL A 706 45.13 -5.00 3.29
N SER A 707 45.84 -5.31 2.22
CA SER A 707 45.60 -4.62 0.92
C SER A 707 45.80 -5.54 -0.29
N LEU A 708 45.22 -5.10 -1.40
CA LEU A 708 45.29 -5.72 -2.71
C LEU A 708 45.40 -4.61 -3.77
N HIS A 709 46.33 -4.76 -4.73
CA HIS A 709 46.39 -3.87 -5.89
C HIS A 709 46.90 -4.64 -7.13
N ILE A 710 46.71 -4.04 -8.30
CA ILE A 710 47.24 -4.59 -9.56
C ILE A 710 48.73 -4.31 -9.59
N TYR A 711 49.51 -5.35 -9.89
CA TYR A 711 50.95 -5.23 -10.04
C TYR A 711 51.31 -4.33 -11.23
N GLN A 712 52.21 -3.40 -11.00
CA GLN A 712 52.77 -2.54 -12.07
C GLN A 712 54.18 -3.01 -12.41
N GLU A 713 54.48 -3.08 -13.70
CA GLU A 713 55.82 -3.47 -14.16
C GLU A 713 56.86 -2.47 -13.67
N GLY A 714 57.89 -2.97 -12.93
CA GLY A 714 58.88 -2.13 -12.27
C GLY A 714 58.64 -1.82 -10.79
N GLU A 715 57.47 -2.19 -10.24
CA GLU A 715 57.14 -2.02 -8.80
C GLU A 715 58.13 -2.75 -7.86
N PHE A 716 58.63 -3.91 -8.30
CA PHE A 716 59.64 -4.68 -7.60
C PHE A 716 60.85 -4.94 -8.51
N GLU A 717 62.07 -4.63 -8.06
CA GLU A 717 63.28 -5.00 -8.77
C GLU A 717 63.43 -6.50 -9.01
N LYS A 718 62.96 -7.31 -8.01
CA LYS A 718 63.02 -8.79 -8.06
C LYS A 718 61.64 -9.39 -7.92
N ALA A 719 60.69 -9.06 -8.79
CA ALA A 719 59.32 -9.53 -8.78
C ALA A 719 59.17 -11.06 -8.65
N TRP A 720 60.16 -11.82 -9.18
CA TRP A 720 60.17 -13.29 -9.11
C TRP A 720 60.20 -13.82 -7.66
N ARG A 721 60.67 -13.05 -6.66
CA ARG A 721 60.69 -13.45 -5.25
C ARG A 721 59.27 -13.46 -4.65
N PHE A 722 58.43 -12.61 -5.14
CA PHE A 722 57.04 -12.41 -4.64
C PHE A 722 56.05 -13.29 -5.40
N ARG A 723 56.37 -13.75 -6.62
CA ARG A 723 55.50 -14.57 -7.45
C ARG A 723 55.23 -15.94 -6.83
N ALA A 724 53.96 -16.26 -6.67
CA ALA A 724 53.51 -17.57 -6.22
C ALA A 724 53.72 -18.61 -7.33
N LYS A 725 54.53 -19.66 -7.06
CA LYS A 725 54.59 -20.82 -7.98
C LYS A 725 53.37 -21.75 -7.82
N ASN A 726 52.91 -21.89 -6.59
CA ASN A 726 51.71 -22.65 -6.23
C ASN A 726 50.92 -21.92 -5.12
N LEU A 727 49.62 -22.02 -5.14
CA LEU A 727 48.75 -21.48 -4.10
C LEU A 727 48.27 -22.60 -3.15
N PRO A 728 48.23 -22.36 -1.83
CA PRO A 728 48.53 -21.11 -1.12
C PRO A 728 50.06 -20.94 -0.83
N ALA A 729 50.54 -19.69 -0.90
CA ALA A 729 51.94 -19.31 -0.63
C ALA A 729 52.04 -18.38 0.57
N ALA A 730 53.23 -18.34 1.21
CA ALA A 730 53.46 -17.54 2.41
C ALA A 730 53.80 -16.06 2.12
N GLY A 731 54.13 -15.75 0.85
CA GLY A 731 54.66 -14.44 0.45
C GLY A 731 56.09 -14.18 1.00
N ALA A 732 56.75 -13.15 0.51
CA ALA A 732 58.06 -12.72 0.89
C ALA A 732 58.03 -11.36 1.64
N LEU A 733 59.00 -11.15 2.51
CA LEU A 733 59.21 -9.82 3.09
C LEU A 733 60.04 -8.98 2.08
N PRO A 734 59.64 -7.74 1.80
CA PRO A 734 60.43 -6.84 1.00
C PRO A 734 61.74 -6.49 1.77
N SER A 735 62.86 -6.40 1.07
CA SER A 735 64.10 -5.85 1.56
C SER A 735 64.29 -4.43 1.04
N GLU A 736 65.16 -3.63 1.64
CA GLU A 736 65.39 -2.23 1.24
C GLU A 736 65.73 -2.06 -0.25
N ASN A 737 66.22 -3.12 -0.90
CA ASN A 737 66.54 -3.14 -2.32
C ASN A 737 65.42 -3.71 -3.22
N ASP A 738 64.24 -4.04 -2.71
CA ASP A 738 63.15 -4.66 -3.47
C ASP A 738 62.03 -3.67 -3.82
N VAL A 739 62.01 -2.49 -3.20
CA VAL A 739 60.99 -1.47 -3.43
C VAL A 739 61.63 -0.31 -4.16
N ALA A 740 61.27 -0.06 -5.38
CA ALA A 740 61.57 1.21 -6.05
C ALA A 740 60.95 2.36 -5.27
N GLU A 741 61.64 3.49 -5.11
CA GLU A 741 61.28 4.63 -4.26
C GLU A 741 59.78 4.87 -4.13
N GLN A 742 59.29 4.94 -2.88
CA GLN A 742 57.90 5.12 -2.54
C GLN A 742 57.23 6.22 -3.37
N ILE A 743 56.32 5.81 -4.22
CA ILE A 743 55.29 6.74 -4.72
C ILE A 743 54.31 6.90 -3.54
N THR A 744 54.41 8.04 -2.86
CA THR A 744 53.42 8.47 -1.84
C THR A 744 52.10 8.70 -2.55
N PHE A 745 51.09 7.88 -2.20
CA PHE A 745 49.71 8.09 -2.60
C PHE A 745 49.01 9.02 -1.62
#